data_c1a2a1aa50ed29ffba523d0ab75685de
#
_entry.id   c1a2a1aa50ed29ffba523d0ab75685de
#
_cell.length_a   1.000
_cell.length_b   1.000
_cell.length_c   1.000
_cell.angle_alpha   90.00
_cell.angle_beta   90.00
_cell.angle_gamma   90.00
#
_symmetry.space_group_name_H-M   'P 1'
#
loop_
_entity.id
_entity.type
_entity.pdbx_description
1 polymer ?
#
loop_
_entity_poly.entity_id
_entity_poly.type
_entity_poly.pdbx_seq_one_letter_code
_entity_poly.pdbx_strand_id
1 'polypeptide(L)'
;MSGPSNYQPQNAVLKWVERRLPIGSLIHSSFIAYPTPRNLNYWWTFGAILSMMLGVQIITGIILAMHYTPHADLAFKSVEGLVRDVNYGWLLRYLHSNGASMFFIAVYVHMFRGLYYGSYKEPREILWILGVIIYLLMMATGFMGYVLPWGQMSFWGATVITNLFSAIPYVGDSIVTLLWGGYAVGNPTLNRFFSLHYLLPFVIAGVVVLHIWALHVVGQNNPAGVEAQTEKDTLPFTPYATVKDAFGMSCFLLFFAWFIFYTPNFLGDPDNYIPANPGVTPAEIVPEWYYLPFYAILRSIPNKLAGVLAMFSAILVLAFLPWLDGAKVRSARFRPLAKQFFWIFVVVCLLLGYLGSKPPQGIYVIAGRILTFYYFFHFLILLPILSRVEKARPVPNSIADDVLGKAGKMAASVIAIAAAAGMLLLGNVSPSRADEAPTPPTLKWSFAGPFGKFDQAQIQRGLKVYKEVCSNCHSLDYVAFRNLADPGGPGYSEAQAESFAADYKIKDGPNDAGDMFDRPGRVADYFPAPFPNVQAARAANGGAAPPDLSLMAKARGYDRGFPTFIFDLITQFQEKGPNYIAAILTGFEEKPPGDFKLPEGSYYNKYFPGHAIKMPKPLNDGQVTFDDGSPQTVQQYATDVAAFLMWTAEPKLEARKRLGMQVMIFLLILSGLLYFTKKKVWADAH
;
A
#
# COMPACT_ATOMS: atom_id res chain seq x y z
N MET A 1 -28.33 -23.12 -2.50
CA MET A 1 -29.81 -23.10 -2.74
C MET A 1 -30.30 -21.72 -2.34
N SER A 2 -30.77 -20.91 -3.28
CA SER A 2 -31.54 -19.71 -2.95
C SER A 2 -32.80 -20.13 -2.22
N GLY A 3 -33.13 -19.51 -1.06
CA GLY A 3 -34.41 -19.77 -0.39
C GLY A 3 -35.59 -19.37 -1.29
N PRO A 4 -36.77 -19.91 -1.08
CA PRO A 4 -37.95 -19.48 -1.82
C PRO A 4 -38.18 -17.97 -1.57
N SER A 5 -38.28 -17.20 -2.64
CA SER A 5 -38.57 -15.78 -2.50
C SER A 5 -40.03 -15.54 -2.20
N ASN A 6 -40.34 -15.08 -1.00
CA ASN A 6 -41.66 -14.57 -0.62
C ASN A 6 -41.83 -13.07 -0.92
N TYR A 7 -40.98 -12.52 -1.78
CA TYR A 7 -41.05 -11.12 -2.13
C TYR A 7 -42.36 -10.78 -2.89
N GLN A 8 -43.12 -9.85 -2.34
CA GLN A 8 -44.30 -9.32 -3.00
C GLN A 8 -44.10 -7.80 -3.23
N PRO A 9 -44.03 -7.35 -4.49
CA PRO A 9 -43.89 -5.97 -4.82
C PRO A 9 -45.09 -5.14 -4.37
N GLN A 10 -44.83 -4.02 -3.66
CA GLN A 10 -45.86 -3.21 -2.98
C GLN A 10 -46.62 -2.27 -3.90
N ASN A 11 -46.09 -1.88 -5.04
CA ASN A 11 -46.74 -0.92 -5.95
C ASN A 11 -46.75 -1.39 -7.41
N ALA A 12 -47.49 -0.70 -8.26
CA ALA A 12 -47.67 -1.09 -9.67
C ALA A 12 -46.37 -1.06 -10.48
N VAL A 13 -45.45 -0.10 -10.19
CA VAL A 13 -44.16 0.00 -10.86
C VAL A 13 -43.26 -1.19 -10.50
N LEU A 14 -43.15 -1.49 -9.22
CA LEU A 14 -42.37 -2.64 -8.75
C LEU A 14 -42.96 -3.96 -9.27
N LYS A 15 -44.31 -4.11 -9.34
CA LYS A 15 -44.98 -5.27 -9.97
C LYS A 15 -44.64 -5.36 -11.45
N TRP A 16 -44.60 -4.25 -12.16
CA TRP A 16 -44.25 -4.18 -13.57
C TRP A 16 -42.81 -4.61 -13.83
N VAL A 17 -41.85 -4.06 -13.01
CA VAL A 17 -40.42 -4.44 -13.07
C VAL A 17 -40.26 -5.94 -12.76
N GLU A 18 -40.79 -6.38 -11.64
CA GLU A 18 -40.61 -7.76 -11.14
C GLU A 18 -41.11 -8.83 -12.13
N ARG A 19 -42.19 -8.55 -12.87
CA ARG A 19 -42.70 -9.47 -13.91
C ARG A 19 -41.74 -9.59 -15.11
N ARG A 20 -40.87 -8.61 -15.37
CA ARG A 20 -39.95 -8.54 -16.52
C ARG A 20 -38.53 -8.86 -16.15
N LEU A 21 -38.12 -8.40 -14.99
CA LEU A 21 -36.79 -8.56 -14.44
C LEU A 21 -36.95 -8.78 -12.92
N PRO A 22 -36.91 -10.00 -12.40
CA PRO A 22 -37.25 -10.34 -11.02
C PRO A 22 -36.09 -9.96 -10.05
N ILE A 23 -35.72 -8.67 -10.04
CA ILE A 23 -34.62 -8.13 -9.20
C ILE A 23 -35.01 -8.22 -7.72
N GLY A 24 -36.24 -7.87 -7.36
CA GLY A 24 -36.72 -7.92 -5.98
C GLY A 24 -36.66 -9.31 -5.40
N SER A 25 -37.15 -10.31 -6.17
CA SER A 25 -37.07 -11.75 -5.81
C SER A 25 -35.61 -12.20 -5.71
N LEU A 26 -34.75 -11.79 -6.62
CA LEU A 26 -33.31 -12.12 -6.59
C LEU A 26 -32.62 -11.54 -5.34
N ILE A 27 -32.85 -10.26 -5.07
CA ILE A 27 -32.29 -9.61 -3.87
C ILE A 27 -32.83 -10.27 -2.60
N HIS A 28 -34.12 -10.53 -2.53
CA HIS A 28 -34.73 -11.17 -1.38
C HIS A 28 -34.16 -12.57 -1.12
N SER A 29 -34.08 -13.41 -2.14
CA SER A 29 -33.55 -14.78 -1.99
C SER A 29 -32.05 -14.85 -1.73
N SER A 30 -31.28 -13.87 -2.23
CA SER A 30 -29.80 -13.89 -2.14
C SER A 30 -29.25 -13.12 -0.94
N PHE A 31 -29.93 -12.03 -0.48
CA PHE A 31 -29.39 -11.13 0.55
C PHE A 31 -30.33 -10.96 1.76
N ILE A 32 -31.59 -11.40 1.68
CA ILE A 32 -32.49 -11.31 2.83
C ILE A 32 -32.74 -12.70 3.41
N ALA A 33 -33.32 -13.59 2.63
CA ALA A 33 -33.74 -14.92 3.08
C ALA A 33 -32.68 -16.01 2.91
N TYR A 34 -31.47 -15.68 2.41
CA TYR A 34 -30.43 -16.68 2.19
C TYR A 34 -30.07 -17.39 3.50
N PRO A 35 -30.09 -18.73 3.54
CA PRO A 35 -29.82 -19.50 4.74
C PRO A 35 -28.32 -19.49 5.07
N THR A 36 -27.96 -18.81 6.15
CA THR A 36 -26.58 -18.63 6.59
C THR A 36 -26.30 -19.47 7.84
N PRO A 37 -25.21 -20.26 7.88
CA PRO A 37 -24.84 -21.04 9.06
C PRO A 37 -24.75 -20.18 10.32
N ARG A 38 -25.44 -20.57 11.41
CA ARG A 38 -25.50 -19.77 12.64
C ARG A 38 -24.18 -19.68 13.41
N ASN A 39 -23.24 -20.60 13.18
CA ASN A 39 -21.93 -20.65 13.86
C ASN A 39 -20.83 -19.81 13.19
N LEU A 40 -21.14 -18.97 12.18
CA LEU A 40 -20.14 -18.14 11.53
C LEU A 40 -19.51 -17.16 12.54
N ASN A 41 -18.18 -17.03 12.46
CA ASN A 41 -17.41 -16.03 13.21
C ASN A 41 -16.99 -14.86 12.31
N TYR A 42 -16.27 -13.87 12.83
CA TYR A 42 -15.86 -12.67 12.07
C TYR A 42 -14.87 -12.93 10.94
N TRP A 43 -14.23 -14.10 10.86
CA TRP A 43 -13.42 -14.47 9.70
C TRP A 43 -14.25 -14.60 8.41
N TRP A 44 -15.57 -14.80 8.51
CA TRP A 44 -16.48 -14.83 7.36
C TRP A 44 -16.84 -13.45 6.83
N THR A 45 -16.72 -12.40 7.64
CA THR A 45 -16.94 -11.00 7.24
C THR A 45 -15.95 -10.51 6.17
N PHE A 46 -14.79 -11.15 6.03
CA PHE A 46 -13.79 -10.74 5.05
C PHE A 46 -14.26 -10.86 3.59
N GLY A 47 -15.26 -11.67 3.28
CA GLY A 47 -15.91 -11.65 1.96
C GLY A 47 -16.68 -10.36 1.70
N ALA A 48 -17.43 -9.86 2.71
CA ALA A 48 -18.13 -8.59 2.61
C ALA A 48 -17.15 -7.40 2.58
N ILE A 49 -16.07 -7.43 3.38
CA ILE A 49 -14.99 -6.43 3.36
C ILE A 49 -14.35 -6.36 1.96
N LEU A 50 -14.06 -7.51 1.32
CA LEU A 50 -13.51 -7.54 -0.03
C LEU A 50 -14.44 -6.92 -1.07
N SER A 51 -15.75 -7.17 -0.97
CA SER A 51 -16.74 -6.55 -1.85
C SER A 51 -16.80 -5.03 -1.65
N MET A 52 -16.73 -4.55 -0.42
CA MET A 52 -16.63 -3.14 -0.08
C MET A 52 -15.36 -2.52 -0.67
N MET A 53 -14.20 -3.18 -0.47
CA MET A 53 -12.91 -2.68 -0.98
C MET A 53 -12.86 -2.65 -2.51
N LEU A 54 -13.45 -3.64 -3.19
CA LEU A 54 -13.59 -3.61 -4.66
C LEU A 54 -14.38 -2.38 -5.11
N GLY A 55 -15.50 -2.08 -4.45
CA GLY A 55 -16.29 -0.89 -4.70
C GLY A 55 -15.49 0.41 -4.50
N VAL A 56 -14.76 0.52 -3.38
CA VAL A 56 -13.88 1.67 -3.09
C VAL A 56 -12.83 1.84 -4.17
N GLN A 57 -12.16 0.75 -4.60
CA GLN A 57 -11.11 0.81 -5.61
C GLN A 57 -11.65 1.20 -6.98
N ILE A 58 -12.78 0.67 -7.41
CA ILE A 58 -13.40 1.02 -8.69
C ILE A 58 -13.83 2.50 -8.69
N ILE A 59 -14.55 2.94 -7.66
CA ILE A 59 -15.06 4.33 -7.58
C ILE A 59 -13.91 5.32 -7.55
N THR A 60 -12.94 5.12 -6.67
CA THR A 60 -11.77 6.02 -6.58
C THR A 60 -10.93 5.97 -7.84
N GLY A 61 -10.76 4.78 -8.46
CA GLY A 61 -10.02 4.61 -9.71
C GLY A 61 -10.65 5.35 -10.89
N ILE A 62 -11.97 5.31 -11.04
CA ILE A 62 -12.69 6.07 -12.06
C ILE A 62 -12.48 7.58 -11.89
N ILE A 63 -12.58 8.09 -10.66
CA ILE A 63 -12.38 9.53 -10.39
C ILE A 63 -10.92 9.93 -10.64
N LEU A 64 -9.96 9.10 -10.21
CA LEU A 64 -8.53 9.35 -10.47
C LEU A 64 -8.23 9.39 -11.97
N ALA A 65 -8.83 8.49 -12.76
CA ALA A 65 -8.65 8.44 -14.21
C ALA A 65 -9.13 9.70 -14.93
N MET A 66 -10.09 10.45 -14.37
CA MET A 66 -10.56 11.72 -14.92
C MET A 66 -9.49 12.83 -14.87
N HIS A 67 -8.49 12.70 -14.01
CA HIS A 67 -7.42 13.68 -13.78
C HIS A 67 -6.04 13.19 -14.20
N TYR A 68 -5.89 11.90 -14.47
CA TYR A 68 -4.62 11.28 -14.76
C TYR A 68 -4.29 11.34 -16.26
N THR A 69 -3.03 11.65 -16.59
CA THR A 69 -2.54 11.68 -17.97
C THR A 69 -1.53 10.53 -18.17
N PRO A 70 -1.85 9.48 -18.93
CA PRO A 70 -0.98 8.32 -19.13
C PRO A 70 0.13 8.61 -20.16
N HIS A 71 1.02 9.55 -19.85
CA HIS A 71 2.17 9.94 -20.68
C HIS A 71 3.42 10.00 -19.81
N ALA A 72 4.55 9.49 -20.29
CA ALA A 72 5.77 9.36 -19.50
C ALA A 72 6.26 10.69 -18.90
N ASP A 73 6.09 11.81 -19.60
CA ASP A 73 6.50 13.13 -19.10
C ASP A 73 5.44 13.82 -18.22
N LEU A 74 4.19 13.35 -18.25
CA LEU A 74 3.06 14.02 -17.60
C LEU A 74 2.44 13.22 -16.45
N ALA A 75 2.62 11.91 -16.42
CA ALA A 75 1.96 11.03 -15.47
C ALA A 75 2.26 11.41 -14.01
N PHE A 76 3.51 11.55 -13.66
CA PHE A 76 3.94 11.94 -12.32
C PHE A 76 3.37 13.31 -11.93
N LYS A 77 3.50 14.29 -12.83
CA LYS A 77 2.97 15.65 -12.63
C LYS A 77 1.44 15.67 -12.48
N SER A 78 0.72 14.85 -13.26
CA SER A 78 -0.75 14.77 -13.16
C SER A 78 -1.21 14.19 -11.82
N VAL A 79 -0.47 13.21 -11.25
CA VAL A 79 -0.74 12.67 -9.91
C VAL A 79 -0.48 13.72 -8.84
N GLU A 80 0.62 14.47 -8.93
CA GLU A 80 0.92 15.54 -7.96
C GLU A 80 -0.07 16.71 -8.08
N GLY A 81 -0.47 17.10 -9.29
CA GLY A 81 -1.52 18.11 -9.51
C GLY A 81 -2.85 17.68 -8.88
N LEU A 82 -3.23 16.41 -9.01
CA LEU A 82 -4.44 15.90 -8.37
C LEU A 82 -4.35 16.02 -6.84
N VAL A 83 -3.22 15.65 -6.23
CA VAL A 83 -3.04 15.70 -4.78
C VAL A 83 -3.08 17.13 -4.24
N ARG A 84 -2.55 18.09 -4.98
CA ARG A 84 -2.36 19.48 -4.55
C ARG A 84 -3.53 20.39 -4.88
N ASP A 85 -4.01 20.30 -6.11
CA ASP A 85 -4.91 21.30 -6.71
C ASP A 85 -6.37 20.86 -6.78
N VAL A 86 -6.66 19.56 -6.77
CA VAL A 86 -8.03 19.05 -6.78
C VAL A 86 -8.57 18.95 -5.35
N ASN A 87 -9.80 19.47 -5.14
CA ASN A 87 -10.47 19.36 -3.85
C ASN A 87 -10.60 17.90 -3.42
N TYR A 88 -10.07 17.57 -2.24
CA TYR A 88 -9.97 16.19 -1.72
C TYR A 88 -9.22 15.21 -2.64
N GLY A 89 -8.47 15.68 -3.63
CA GLY A 89 -7.66 14.82 -4.50
C GLY A 89 -6.63 14.00 -3.72
N TRP A 90 -6.01 14.58 -2.69
CA TRP A 90 -5.15 13.86 -1.74
C TRP A 90 -5.88 12.69 -1.07
N LEU A 91 -7.14 12.86 -0.69
CA LEU A 91 -7.95 11.83 -0.06
C LEU A 91 -8.23 10.68 -1.04
N LEU A 92 -8.64 11.01 -2.26
CA LEU A 92 -8.87 10.03 -3.34
C LEU A 92 -7.60 9.23 -3.64
N ARG A 93 -6.46 9.92 -3.73
CA ARG A 93 -5.15 9.27 -3.97
C ARG A 93 -4.80 8.32 -2.84
N TYR A 94 -4.94 8.71 -1.57
CA TYR A 94 -4.64 7.86 -0.43
C TYR A 94 -5.67 6.75 -0.22
N LEU A 95 -6.95 6.98 -0.49
CA LEU A 95 -7.98 5.93 -0.50
C LEU A 95 -7.64 4.84 -1.50
N HIS A 96 -7.19 5.22 -2.70
CA HIS A 96 -6.88 4.27 -3.75
C HIS A 96 -5.57 3.52 -3.48
N SER A 97 -4.48 4.21 -3.16
CA SER A 97 -3.17 3.58 -2.96
C SER A 97 -3.10 2.72 -1.68
N ASN A 98 -3.55 3.24 -0.54
CA ASN A 98 -3.62 2.44 0.68
C ASN A 98 -4.75 1.41 0.62
N GLY A 99 -5.82 1.72 -0.13
CA GLY A 99 -6.91 0.78 -0.40
C GLY A 99 -6.45 -0.48 -1.13
N ALA A 100 -5.47 -0.40 -2.02
CA ALA A 100 -4.86 -1.58 -2.63
C ALA A 100 -4.22 -2.48 -1.56
N SER A 101 -3.42 -1.92 -0.64
CA SER A 101 -2.85 -2.67 0.47
C SER A 101 -3.92 -3.28 1.38
N MET A 102 -4.98 -2.54 1.70
CA MET A 102 -6.11 -3.05 2.49
C MET A 102 -6.85 -4.18 1.79
N PHE A 103 -6.99 -4.10 0.48
CA PHE A 103 -7.60 -5.15 -0.32
C PHE A 103 -6.76 -6.43 -0.28
N PHE A 104 -5.42 -6.33 -0.37
CA PHE A 104 -4.51 -7.48 -0.21
C PHE A 104 -4.51 -8.04 1.22
N ILE A 105 -4.54 -7.21 2.27
CA ILE A 105 -4.71 -7.69 3.65
C ILE A 105 -5.99 -8.50 3.77
N ALA A 106 -7.10 -7.97 3.26
CA ALA A 106 -8.40 -8.63 3.35
C ALA A 106 -8.44 -9.96 2.56
N VAL A 107 -7.85 -10.02 1.35
CA VAL A 107 -7.82 -11.25 0.56
C VAL A 107 -6.92 -12.32 1.18
N TYR A 108 -5.77 -11.95 1.75
CA TYR A 108 -4.93 -12.91 2.46
C TYR A 108 -5.65 -13.52 3.67
N VAL A 109 -6.31 -12.70 4.48
CA VAL A 109 -7.12 -13.21 5.60
C VAL A 109 -8.24 -14.11 5.11
N HIS A 110 -8.92 -13.73 4.01
CA HIS A 110 -9.97 -14.54 3.38
C HIS A 110 -9.45 -15.88 2.86
N MET A 111 -8.29 -15.92 2.23
CA MET A 111 -7.64 -17.13 1.74
C MET A 111 -7.19 -18.03 2.90
N PHE A 112 -6.48 -17.47 3.90
CA PHE A 112 -6.04 -18.25 5.06
C PHE A 112 -7.21 -18.80 5.88
N ARG A 113 -8.32 -18.08 5.97
CA ARG A 113 -9.58 -18.61 6.53
C ARG A 113 -10.05 -19.80 5.71
N GLY A 114 -10.04 -19.70 4.38
CA GLY A 114 -10.38 -20.80 3.48
C GLY A 114 -9.50 -22.02 3.68
N LEU A 115 -8.18 -21.81 3.82
CA LEU A 115 -7.20 -22.89 4.09
C LEU A 115 -7.47 -23.55 5.44
N TYR A 116 -7.65 -22.78 6.50
CA TYR A 116 -7.85 -23.31 7.86
C TYR A 116 -9.14 -24.11 8.01
N TYR A 117 -10.23 -23.63 7.43
CA TYR A 117 -11.54 -24.28 7.55
C TYR A 117 -11.88 -25.22 6.40
N GLY A 118 -10.96 -25.45 5.46
CA GLY A 118 -11.14 -26.37 4.33
C GLY A 118 -12.25 -25.93 3.38
N SER A 119 -12.35 -24.62 3.11
CA SER A 119 -13.41 -24.06 2.24
C SER A 119 -13.18 -24.36 0.74
N TYR A 120 -12.09 -25.01 0.39
CA TYR A 120 -11.75 -25.48 -0.96
C TYR A 120 -12.22 -26.91 -1.26
N LYS A 121 -12.68 -27.64 -0.24
CA LYS A 121 -13.09 -29.06 -0.38
C LYS A 121 -14.49 -29.18 -0.96
N GLU A 122 -14.78 -30.37 -1.50
CA GLU A 122 -16.07 -30.73 -2.04
C GLU A 122 -17.26 -30.26 -1.17
N PRO A 123 -18.29 -29.62 -1.79
CA PRO A 123 -18.53 -29.36 -3.20
C PRO A 123 -18.10 -27.95 -3.66
N ARG A 124 -17.06 -27.34 -3.05
CA ARG A 124 -16.68 -25.92 -3.21
C ARG A 124 -15.42 -25.72 -4.06
N GLU A 125 -15.02 -26.70 -4.86
CA GLU A 125 -13.80 -26.64 -5.69
C GLU A 125 -13.84 -25.50 -6.69
N ILE A 126 -14.96 -25.38 -7.44
CA ILE A 126 -15.14 -24.30 -8.42
C ILE A 126 -15.16 -22.93 -7.74
N LEU A 127 -15.84 -22.84 -6.59
CA LEU A 127 -15.85 -21.62 -5.78
C LEU A 127 -14.42 -21.20 -5.40
N TRP A 128 -13.58 -22.15 -4.99
CA TRP A 128 -12.19 -21.90 -4.65
C TRP A 128 -11.34 -21.47 -5.86
N ILE A 129 -11.49 -22.18 -6.99
CA ILE A 129 -10.75 -21.86 -8.24
C ILE A 129 -11.10 -20.45 -8.74
N LEU A 130 -12.39 -20.07 -8.73
CA LEU A 130 -12.80 -18.70 -9.06
C LEU A 130 -12.10 -17.68 -8.13
N GLY A 131 -11.96 -18.01 -6.83
CA GLY A 131 -11.19 -17.19 -5.88
C GLY A 131 -9.72 -17.04 -6.27
N VAL A 132 -9.07 -18.13 -6.71
CA VAL A 132 -7.66 -18.08 -7.19
C VAL A 132 -7.53 -17.23 -8.45
N ILE A 133 -8.50 -17.32 -9.37
CA ILE A 133 -8.54 -16.48 -10.58
C ILE A 133 -8.67 -15.00 -10.19
N ILE A 134 -9.59 -14.67 -9.28
CA ILE A 134 -9.74 -13.29 -8.76
C ILE A 134 -8.41 -12.81 -8.17
N TYR A 135 -7.75 -13.63 -7.37
CA TYR A 135 -6.47 -13.29 -6.75
C TYR A 135 -5.38 -12.99 -7.80
N LEU A 136 -5.26 -13.80 -8.86
CA LEU A 136 -4.34 -13.53 -9.98
C LEU A 136 -4.66 -12.23 -10.70
N LEU A 137 -5.94 -11.96 -10.96
CA LEU A 137 -6.39 -10.71 -11.57
C LEU A 137 -6.11 -9.51 -10.67
N MET A 138 -6.29 -9.65 -9.35
CA MET A 138 -5.93 -8.63 -8.37
C MET A 138 -4.43 -8.33 -8.38
N MET A 139 -3.57 -9.36 -8.43
CA MET A 139 -2.11 -9.19 -8.53
C MET A 139 -1.75 -8.43 -9.81
N ALA A 140 -2.28 -8.83 -10.96
CA ALA A 140 -2.04 -8.13 -12.22
C ALA A 140 -2.50 -6.67 -12.17
N THR A 141 -3.70 -6.42 -11.61
CA THR A 141 -4.26 -5.07 -11.47
C THR A 141 -3.42 -4.21 -10.54
N GLY A 142 -3.04 -4.72 -9.38
CA GLY A 142 -2.21 -4.01 -8.40
C GLY A 142 -0.84 -3.62 -8.97
N PHE A 143 -0.18 -4.56 -9.65
CA PHE A 143 1.11 -4.31 -10.29
C PHE A 143 1.01 -3.20 -11.36
N MET A 144 0.06 -3.31 -12.29
CA MET A 144 -0.12 -2.28 -13.31
C MET A 144 -0.47 -0.92 -12.70
N GLY A 145 -1.29 -0.89 -11.65
CA GLY A 145 -1.64 0.34 -10.94
C GLY A 145 -0.47 1.03 -10.25
N TYR A 146 0.48 0.24 -9.71
CA TYR A 146 1.69 0.77 -9.10
C TYR A 146 2.64 1.43 -10.11
N VAL A 147 2.59 1.01 -11.36
CA VAL A 147 3.38 1.62 -12.45
C VAL A 147 2.87 3.02 -12.83
N LEU A 148 1.57 3.29 -12.68
CA LEU A 148 0.94 4.51 -13.20
C LEU A 148 1.46 5.83 -12.63
N PRO A 149 1.83 5.98 -11.35
CA PRO A 149 2.43 7.21 -10.84
C PRO A 149 3.73 7.61 -11.53
N TRP A 150 4.39 6.68 -12.20
CA TRP A 150 5.61 6.89 -12.96
C TRP A 150 6.76 7.49 -12.12
N GLY A 151 6.87 7.05 -10.86
CA GLY A 151 8.02 7.29 -10.02
C GLY A 151 9.15 6.28 -10.30
N GLN A 152 10.27 6.42 -9.60
CA GLN A 152 11.44 5.55 -9.77
C GLN A 152 11.10 4.07 -9.53
N MET A 153 10.40 3.75 -8.47
CA MET A 153 10.00 2.36 -8.19
C MET A 153 8.94 1.85 -9.16
N SER A 154 8.04 2.72 -9.65
CA SER A 154 7.09 2.39 -10.73
C SER A 154 7.80 1.94 -12.00
N PHE A 155 8.76 2.73 -12.47
CA PHE A 155 9.51 2.48 -13.70
C PHE A 155 10.42 1.24 -13.59
N TRP A 156 11.23 1.17 -12.53
CA TRP A 156 12.18 0.08 -12.35
C TRP A 156 11.49 -1.23 -11.95
N GLY A 157 10.40 -1.15 -11.19
CA GLY A 157 9.52 -2.30 -10.92
C GLY A 157 8.92 -2.86 -12.20
N ALA A 158 8.39 -2.00 -13.08
CA ALA A 158 7.90 -2.42 -14.39
C ALA A 158 9.01 -3.10 -15.22
N THR A 159 10.20 -2.50 -15.27
CA THR A 159 11.35 -3.03 -16.01
C THR A 159 11.75 -4.42 -15.54
N VAL A 160 11.88 -4.62 -14.21
CA VAL A 160 12.32 -5.89 -13.63
C VAL A 160 11.25 -6.98 -13.80
N ILE A 161 10.00 -6.68 -13.44
CA ILE A 161 8.93 -7.69 -13.42
C ILE A 161 8.55 -8.13 -14.84
N THR A 162 8.44 -7.21 -15.79
CA THR A 162 8.12 -7.59 -17.17
C THR A 162 9.26 -8.34 -17.84
N ASN A 163 10.52 -8.00 -17.51
CA ASN A 163 11.68 -8.74 -18.02
C ASN A 163 11.79 -10.18 -17.47
N LEU A 164 11.03 -10.56 -16.45
CA LEU A 164 10.99 -11.96 -16.02
C LEU A 164 10.46 -12.89 -17.12
N PHE A 165 9.54 -12.42 -17.94
CA PHE A 165 8.99 -13.20 -19.05
C PHE A 165 10.04 -13.58 -20.10
N SER A 166 11.16 -12.84 -20.24
CA SER A 166 12.24 -13.22 -21.17
C SER A 166 12.93 -14.54 -20.80
N ALA A 167 12.68 -15.08 -19.59
CA ALA A 167 13.14 -16.40 -19.22
C ALA A 167 12.42 -17.54 -19.95
N ILE A 168 11.24 -17.30 -20.54
CA ILE A 168 10.45 -18.31 -21.23
C ILE A 168 11.10 -18.59 -22.59
N PRO A 169 11.49 -19.86 -22.87
CA PRO A 169 12.14 -20.20 -24.12
C PRO A 169 11.26 -19.85 -25.34
N TYR A 170 11.88 -19.43 -26.42
CA TYR A 170 11.31 -19.13 -27.74
C TYR A 170 10.38 -17.93 -27.81
N VAL A 171 9.51 -17.70 -26.82
CA VAL A 171 8.47 -16.66 -26.87
C VAL A 171 8.70 -15.50 -25.89
N GLY A 172 9.65 -15.66 -24.96
CA GLY A 172 9.84 -14.74 -23.85
C GLY A 172 10.12 -13.29 -24.28
N ASP A 173 11.05 -13.10 -25.20
CA ASP A 173 11.40 -11.77 -25.70
C ASP A 173 10.25 -11.13 -26.49
N SER A 174 9.46 -11.92 -27.21
CA SER A 174 8.26 -11.43 -27.89
C SER A 174 7.20 -10.96 -26.90
N ILE A 175 7.03 -11.67 -25.78
CA ILE A 175 6.11 -11.26 -24.68
C ILE A 175 6.59 -9.96 -24.07
N VAL A 176 7.88 -9.84 -23.77
CA VAL A 176 8.47 -8.60 -23.21
C VAL A 176 8.26 -7.42 -24.16
N THR A 177 8.58 -7.59 -25.44
CA THR A 177 8.39 -6.57 -26.47
C THR A 177 6.91 -6.16 -26.61
N LEU A 178 5.99 -7.11 -26.53
CA LEU A 178 4.55 -6.84 -26.53
C LEU A 178 4.13 -6.03 -25.29
N LEU A 179 4.59 -6.40 -24.10
CA LEU A 179 4.27 -5.71 -22.85
C LEU A 179 4.84 -4.28 -22.83
N TRP A 180 6.08 -4.12 -23.29
CA TRP A 180 6.71 -2.79 -23.36
C TRP A 180 6.13 -1.93 -24.48
N GLY A 181 5.66 -2.56 -25.56
CA GLY A 181 5.26 -1.86 -26.78
C GLY A 181 6.43 -1.29 -27.55
N GLY A 182 7.59 -1.87 -27.37
CA GLY A 182 8.87 -1.47 -27.93
C GLY A 182 10.01 -2.26 -27.28
N TYR A 183 11.23 -1.73 -27.37
CA TYR A 183 12.44 -2.39 -26.88
C TYR A 183 12.88 -1.93 -25.48
N ALA A 184 12.15 -1.00 -24.88
CA ALA A 184 12.37 -0.51 -23.51
C ALA A 184 11.05 -0.08 -22.88
N VAL A 185 11.02 -0.06 -21.55
CA VAL A 185 9.92 0.53 -20.77
C VAL A 185 9.85 2.03 -21.09
N GLY A 186 8.66 2.52 -21.43
CA GLY A 186 8.46 3.90 -21.84
C GLY A 186 6.98 4.25 -22.00
N ASN A 187 6.71 5.28 -22.77
CA ASN A 187 5.36 5.78 -23.00
C ASN A 187 4.37 4.71 -23.51
N PRO A 188 4.72 3.85 -24.47
CA PRO A 188 3.83 2.76 -24.91
C PRO A 188 3.50 1.77 -23.78
N THR A 189 4.47 1.48 -22.91
CA THR A 189 4.26 0.60 -21.74
C THR A 189 3.25 1.20 -20.78
N LEU A 190 3.44 2.47 -20.44
CA LEU A 190 2.57 3.19 -19.51
C LEU A 190 1.12 3.23 -20.02
N ASN A 191 0.93 3.48 -21.31
CA ASN A 191 -0.39 3.54 -21.94
C ASN A 191 -1.10 2.18 -21.90
N ARG A 192 -0.39 1.08 -22.21
CA ARG A 192 -0.93 -0.29 -22.09
C ARG A 192 -1.32 -0.63 -20.67
N PHE A 193 -0.46 -0.29 -19.71
CA PHE A 193 -0.71 -0.57 -18.29
C PHE A 193 -1.88 0.24 -17.76
N PHE A 194 -2.04 1.49 -18.16
CA PHE A 194 -3.21 2.27 -17.84
C PHE A 194 -4.50 1.63 -18.38
N SER A 195 -4.52 1.25 -19.66
CA SER A 195 -5.69 0.65 -20.30
C SER A 195 -6.09 -0.67 -19.61
N LEU A 196 -5.12 -1.54 -19.32
CA LEU A 196 -5.38 -2.82 -18.66
C LEU A 196 -5.75 -2.63 -17.19
N HIS A 197 -5.09 -1.72 -16.46
CA HIS A 197 -5.44 -1.41 -15.08
C HIS A 197 -6.87 -0.90 -14.95
N TYR A 198 -7.31 -0.07 -15.89
CA TYR A 198 -8.68 0.44 -15.92
C TYR A 198 -9.71 -0.66 -16.24
N LEU A 199 -9.38 -1.59 -17.15
CA LEU A 199 -10.27 -2.67 -17.58
C LEU A 199 -10.42 -3.80 -16.55
N LEU A 200 -9.30 -4.26 -15.97
CA LEU A 200 -9.26 -5.46 -15.13
C LEU A 200 -10.19 -5.41 -13.90
N PRO A 201 -10.40 -4.30 -13.20
CA PRO A 201 -11.34 -4.23 -12.09
C PRO A 201 -12.77 -4.62 -12.46
N PHE A 202 -13.21 -4.32 -13.69
CA PHE A 202 -14.53 -4.73 -14.18
C PHE A 202 -14.57 -6.22 -14.52
N VAL A 203 -13.48 -6.78 -15.02
CA VAL A 203 -13.33 -8.24 -15.19
C VAL A 203 -13.37 -8.93 -13.82
N ILE A 204 -12.63 -8.39 -12.82
CA ILE A 204 -12.69 -8.88 -11.43
C ILE A 204 -14.13 -8.85 -10.92
N ALA A 205 -14.84 -7.73 -11.09
CA ALA A 205 -16.24 -7.62 -10.66
C ALA A 205 -17.13 -8.70 -11.30
N GLY A 206 -16.94 -8.97 -12.60
CA GLY A 206 -17.65 -10.06 -13.30
C GLY A 206 -17.35 -11.44 -12.70
N VAL A 207 -16.06 -11.74 -12.43
CA VAL A 207 -15.67 -13.03 -11.81
C VAL A 207 -16.15 -13.11 -10.36
N VAL A 208 -16.19 -11.99 -9.61
CA VAL A 208 -16.77 -11.94 -8.25
C VAL A 208 -18.26 -12.29 -8.27
N VAL A 209 -19.01 -11.82 -9.27
CA VAL A 209 -20.43 -12.23 -9.43
C VAL A 209 -20.54 -13.75 -9.61
N LEU A 210 -19.67 -14.36 -10.43
CA LEU A 210 -19.63 -15.82 -10.61
C LEU A 210 -19.22 -16.53 -9.32
N HIS A 211 -18.28 -15.99 -8.57
CA HIS A 211 -17.81 -16.52 -7.28
C HIS A 211 -18.94 -16.51 -6.23
N ILE A 212 -19.68 -15.41 -6.12
CA ILE A 212 -20.84 -15.32 -5.23
C ILE A 212 -21.97 -16.25 -5.70
N TRP A 213 -22.21 -16.36 -6.99
CA TRP A 213 -23.19 -17.29 -7.54
C TRP A 213 -22.83 -18.74 -7.21
N ALA A 214 -21.58 -19.15 -7.43
CA ALA A 214 -21.11 -20.48 -7.04
C ALA A 214 -21.31 -20.73 -5.53
N LEU A 215 -21.04 -19.71 -4.67
CA LEU A 215 -21.33 -19.77 -3.23
C LEU A 215 -22.81 -20.07 -2.94
N HIS A 216 -23.73 -19.41 -3.65
CA HIS A 216 -25.17 -19.59 -3.45
C HIS A 216 -25.66 -20.98 -3.92
N VAL A 217 -24.98 -21.57 -4.92
CA VAL A 217 -25.30 -22.92 -5.41
C VAL A 217 -24.92 -24.00 -4.39
N VAL A 218 -23.70 -23.93 -3.85
CA VAL A 218 -23.12 -24.95 -2.98
C VAL A 218 -23.29 -24.67 -1.48
N GLY A 219 -23.71 -23.46 -1.11
CA GLY A 219 -23.83 -23.01 0.27
C GLY A 219 -22.49 -22.64 0.93
N GLN A 220 -22.57 -21.86 2.01
CA GLN A 220 -21.38 -21.42 2.76
C GLN A 220 -20.77 -22.56 3.59
N ASN A 221 -19.44 -22.64 3.62
CA ASN A 221 -18.73 -23.41 4.65
C ASN A 221 -18.87 -22.71 6.02
N ASN A 222 -18.52 -23.39 7.10
CA ASN A 222 -18.64 -22.89 8.47
C ASN A 222 -17.49 -23.40 9.36
N PRO A 223 -17.31 -22.86 10.59
CA PRO A 223 -16.22 -23.25 11.48
C PRO A 223 -16.17 -24.73 11.88
N ALA A 224 -17.31 -25.42 11.89
CA ALA A 224 -17.37 -26.86 12.15
C ALA A 224 -17.03 -27.72 10.92
N GLY A 225 -17.18 -27.16 9.72
CA GLY A 225 -16.93 -27.89 8.46
C GLY A 225 -17.99 -28.95 8.13
N VAL A 226 -19.17 -28.88 8.75
CA VAL A 226 -20.32 -29.75 8.49
C VAL A 226 -21.37 -29.03 7.68
N GLU A 227 -22.16 -29.76 6.86
CA GLU A 227 -23.23 -29.15 6.08
C GLU A 227 -24.44 -28.84 6.97
N ALA A 228 -25.18 -27.77 6.59
CA ALA A 228 -26.48 -27.50 7.19
C ALA A 228 -27.49 -28.54 6.78
N GLN A 229 -28.12 -29.22 7.74
CA GLN A 229 -29.06 -30.30 7.51
C GLN A 229 -30.51 -29.90 7.78
N THR A 230 -30.69 -28.94 8.70
CA THR A 230 -32.00 -28.52 9.17
C THR A 230 -32.11 -27.00 9.24
N GLU A 231 -33.32 -26.47 9.32
CA GLU A 231 -33.55 -25.03 9.54
C GLU A 231 -32.91 -24.52 10.85
N LYS A 232 -32.70 -25.39 11.84
CA LYS A 232 -32.02 -25.03 13.11
C LYS A 232 -30.54 -24.74 12.92
N ASP A 233 -29.94 -25.18 11.82
CA ASP A 233 -28.50 -24.93 11.51
C ASP A 233 -28.24 -23.58 10.90
N THR A 234 -29.27 -22.90 10.40
CA THR A 234 -29.14 -21.65 9.65
C THR A 234 -29.98 -20.52 10.25
N LEU A 235 -29.63 -19.31 9.89
CA LEU A 235 -30.39 -18.08 10.11
C LEU A 235 -30.51 -17.34 8.78
N PRO A 236 -31.55 -16.52 8.57
CA PRO A 236 -31.60 -15.67 7.38
C PRO A 236 -30.42 -14.70 7.37
N PHE A 237 -29.91 -14.40 6.19
CA PHE A 237 -28.76 -13.51 6.07
C PHE A 237 -29.02 -12.14 6.70
N THR A 238 -30.15 -11.53 6.36
CA THR A 238 -30.61 -10.28 7.00
C THR A 238 -31.71 -10.61 8.03
N PRO A 239 -31.57 -10.10 9.28
CA PRO A 239 -30.61 -9.09 9.77
C PRO A 239 -29.31 -9.69 10.36
N TYR A 240 -29.18 -11.00 10.55
CA TYR A 240 -28.15 -11.59 11.40
C TYR A 240 -26.74 -11.44 10.86
N ALA A 241 -26.45 -11.92 9.63
CA ALA A 241 -25.15 -11.77 9.00
C ALA A 241 -24.90 -10.31 8.63
N THR A 242 -25.90 -9.61 8.11
CA THR A 242 -25.80 -8.20 7.68
C THR A 242 -25.30 -7.28 8.80
N VAL A 243 -25.88 -7.35 10.01
CA VAL A 243 -25.44 -6.49 11.12
C VAL A 243 -24.05 -6.88 11.63
N LYS A 244 -23.72 -8.16 11.56
CA LYS A 244 -22.40 -8.67 11.94
C LYS A 244 -21.31 -8.21 10.96
N ASP A 245 -21.60 -8.28 9.67
CA ASP A 245 -20.73 -7.81 8.62
C ASP A 245 -20.57 -6.29 8.64
N ALA A 246 -21.66 -5.54 8.87
CA ALA A 246 -21.60 -4.08 9.04
C ALA A 246 -20.68 -3.67 10.20
N PHE A 247 -20.77 -4.36 11.35
CA PHE A 247 -19.85 -4.14 12.46
C PHE A 247 -18.38 -4.45 12.08
N GLY A 248 -18.13 -5.62 11.46
CA GLY A 248 -16.78 -5.99 11.02
C GLY A 248 -16.21 -5.04 9.97
N MET A 249 -17.04 -4.58 9.02
CA MET A 249 -16.65 -3.56 8.04
C MET A 249 -16.31 -2.23 8.69
N SER A 250 -17.09 -1.78 9.70
CA SER A 250 -16.80 -0.52 10.41
C SER A 250 -15.49 -0.58 11.18
N CYS A 251 -15.17 -1.71 11.80
CA CYS A 251 -13.87 -1.94 12.45
C CYS A 251 -12.72 -1.95 11.43
N PHE A 252 -12.92 -2.57 10.26
CA PHE A 252 -11.93 -2.55 9.20
C PHE A 252 -11.73 -1.15 8.59
N LEU A 253 -12.78 -0.36 8.47
CA LEU A 253 -12.69 1.05 8.05
C LEU A 253 -11.94 1.91 9.07
N LEU A 254 -12.05 1.67 10.38
CA LEU A 254 -11.21 2.31 11.40
C LEU A 254 -9.72 2.00 11.17
N PHE A 255 -9.39 0.74 10.92
CA PHE A 255 -8.02 0.34 10.60
C PHE A 255 -7.53 0.99 9.30
N PHE A 256 -8.35 1.02 8.26
CA PHE A 256 -8.03 1.66 6.99
C PHE A 256 -7.85 3.18 7.12
N ALA A 257 -8.74 3.84 7.87
CA ALA A 257 -8.68 5.28 8.12
C ALA A 257 -7.36 5.70 8.81
N TRP A 258 -6.79 4.84 9.66
CA TRP A 258 -5.47 5.08 10.25
C TRP A 258 -4.40 5.29 9.18
N PHE A 259 -4.34 4.42 8.18
CA PHE A 259 -3.38 4.53 7.07
C PHE A 259 -3.65 5.73 6.16
N ILE A 260 -4.92 6.09 5.93
CA ILE A 260 -5.25 7.25 5.09
C ILE A 260 -4.85 8.55 5.77
N PHE A 261 -5.22 8.70 7.05
CA PHE A 261 -5.20 10.00 7.71
C PHE A 261 -3.95 10.25 8.55
N TYR A 262 -3.26 9.19 9.02
CA TYR A 262 -2.15 9.36 9.94
C TYR A 262 -0.82 8.81 9.41
N THR A 263 -0.84 7.74 8.63
CA THR A 263 0.37 7.11 8.09
C THR A 263 0.26 6.79 6.59
N PRO A 264 -0.10 7.78 5.72
CA PRO A 264 -0.48 7.51 4.33
C PRO A 264 0.65 6.96 3.46
N ASN A 265 1.89 7.19 3.84
CA ASN A 265 3.07 6.78 3.06
C ASN A 265 3.77 5.54 3.66
N PHE A 266 3.25 4.98 4.75
CA PHE A 266 3.91 3.90 5.50
C PHE A 266 4.04 2.59 4.69
N LEU A 267 3.06 2.29 3.84
CA LEU A 267 3.03 1.08 3.02
C LEU A 267 3.62 1.27 1.61
N GLY A 268 4.13 2.47 1.31
CA GLY A 268 4.73 2.82 0.03
C GLY A 268 6.25 2.93 0.12
N ASP A 269 6.90 2.96 -1.03
CA ASP A 269 8.33 3.17 -1.15
C ASP A 269 8.64 4.67 -1.32
N PRO A 270 9.58 5.24 -0.54
CA PRO A 270 9.97 6.65 -0.64
C PRO A 270 10.52 7.04 -2.02
N ASP A 271 11.27 6.15 -2.69
CA ASP A 271 11.84 6.42 -4.00
C ASP A 271 10.76 6.62 -5.09
N ASN A 272 9.52 6.19 -4.84
CA ASN A 272 8.42 6.44 -5.75
C ASN A 272 7.89 7.89 -5.73
N TYR A 273 8.42 8.73 -4.84
CA TYR A 273 8.25 10.19 -4.85
C TYR A 273 9.35 10.93 -5.65
N ILE A 274 10.20 10.19 -6.36
CA ILE A 274 11.16 10.72 -7.34
C ILE A 274 10.61 10.39 -8.72
N PRO A 275 10.49 11.37 -9.65
CA PRO A 275 10.08 11.07 -11.03
C PRO A 275 10.97 10.03 -11.68
N ALA A 276 10.39 9.18 -12.53
CA ALA A 276 11.10 8.10 -13.22
C ALA A 276 12.30 8.63 -14.02
N ASN A 277 13.46 8.06 -13.75
CA ASN A 277 14.69 8.36 -14.46
C ASN A 277 15.36 7.05 -14.94
N PRO A 278 15.30 6.73 -16.24
CA PRO A 278 15.91 5.52 -16.79
C PRO A 278 17.44 5.50 -16.69
N GLY A 279 18.09 6.64 -16.50
CA GLY A 279 19.54 6.76 -16.34
C GLY A 279 20.06 6.50 -14.92
N VAL A 280 19.18 6.32 -13.94
CA VAL A 280 19.58 6.15 -12.52
C VAL A 280 18.82 4.96 -11.93
N THR A 281 19.51 3.87 -11.70
CA THR A 281 18.92 2.67 -11.06
C THR A 281 18.88 2.85 -9.54
N PRO A 282 17.72 2.63 -8.88
CA PRO A 282 17.65 2.59 -7.41
C PRO A 282 18.59 1.53 -6.82
N ALA A 283 19.06 1.75 -5.61
CA ALA A 283 19.96 0.82 -4.92
C ALA A 283 19.29 -0.55 -4.69
N GLU A 284 18.01 -0.56 -4.40
CA GLU A 284 17.21 -1.77 -4.25
C GLU A 284 15.89 -1.59 -5.01
N ILE A 285 15.52 -2.61 -5.81
CA ILE A 285 14.24 -2.65 -6.52
C ILE A 285 13.44 -3.78 -5.90
N VAL A 286 12.45 -3.43 -5.09
CA VAL A 286 11.55 -4.39 -4.44
C VAL A 286 10.10 -4.08 -4.82
N PRO A 287 9.27 -5.11 -5.04
CA PRO A 287 7.84 -4.92 -5.25
C PRO A 287 7.16 -4.56 -3.93
N GLU A 288 5.89 -4.18 -4.00
CA GLU A 288 5.08 -3.88 -2.82
C GLU A 288 4.98 -5.10 -1.90
N TRP A 289 4.81 -4.84 -0.61
CA TRP A 289 4.88 -5.81 0.48
C TRP A 289 4.05 -7.08 0.22
N TYR A 290 2.92 -6.99 -0.46
CA TYR A 290 2.05 -8.14 -0.72
C TYR A 290 2.55 -9.08 -1.82
N TYR A 291 3.57 -8.71 -2.58
CA TYR A 291 4.28 -9.59 -3.53
C TYR A 291 5.55 -10.20 -2.96
N LEU A 292 6.07 -9.67 -1.85
CA LEU A 292 7.36 -10.07 -1.29
C LEU A 292 7.50 -11.57 -1.03
N PRO A 293 6.48 -12.32 -0.55
CA PRO A 293 6.60 -13.76 -0.37
C PRO A 293 6.94 -14.49 -1.68
N PHE A 294 6.30 -14.11 -2.77
CA PHE A 294 6.54 -14.70 -4.09
C PHE A 294 7.86 -14.22 -4.70
N TYR A 295 8.22 -12.98 -4.45
CA TYR A 295 9.52 -12.44 -4.84
C TYR A 295 10.68 -13.12 -4.10
N ALA A 296 10.52 -13.49 -2.83
CA ALA A 296 11.47 -14.29 -2.10
C ALA A 296 11.64 -15.69 -2.72
N ILE A 297 10.55 -16.35 -3.11
CA ILE A 297 10.57 -17.65 -3.81
C ILE A 297 11.35 -17.51 -5.13
N LEU A 298 11.05 -16.50 -5.95
CA LEU A 298 11.75 -16.21 -7.20
C LEU A 298 13.26 -16.12 -6.98
N ARG A 299 13.70 -15.30 -6.02
CA ARG A 299 15.13 -15.03 -5.77
C ARG A 299 15.87 -16.15 -5.04
N SER A 300 15.15 -17.10 -4.46
CA SER A 300 15.75 -18.28 -3.78
C SER A 300 16.40 -19.25 -4.76
N ILE A 301 16.03 -19.22 -6.02
CA ILE A 301 16.47 -20.14 -7.07
C ILE A 301 17.43 -19.41 -8.01
N PRO A 302 18.69 -19.87 -8.17
CA PRO A 302 19.69 -19.15 -8.97
C PRO A 302 19.38 -19.09 -10.47
N ASN A 303 18.68 -20.10 -11.01
CA ASN A 303 18.29 -20.12 -12.41
C ASN A 303 17.05 -19.27 -12.66
N LYS A 304 17.11 -18.29 -13.58
CA LYS A 304 16.04 -17.34 -13.87
C LYS A 304 14.73 -18.03 -14.24
N LEU A 305 14.76 -18.99 -15.18
CA LEU A 305 13.56 -19.72 -15.60
C LEU A 305 12.96 -20.53 -14.46
N ALA A 306 13.77 -21.27 -13.72
CA ALA A 306 13.30 -22.07 -12.60
C ALA A 306 12.72 -21.20 -11.49
N GLY A 307 13.31 -20.04 -11.21
CA GLY A 307 12.76 -19.06 -10.26
C GLY A 307 11.40 -18.51 -10.68
N VAL A 308 11.26 -18.16 -11.95
CA VAL A 308 9.97 -17.69 -12.53
C VAL A 308 8.92 -18.79 -12.46
N LEU A 309 9.27 -20.03 -12.85
CA LEU A 309 8.37 -21.17 -12.74
C LEU A 309 7.94 -21.44 -11.30
N ALA A 310 8.87 -21.38 -10.34
CA ALA A 310 8.56 -21.56 -8.93
C ALA A 310 7.61 -20.46 -8.42
N MET A 311 7.86 -19.21 -8.75
CA MET A 311 7.00 -18.09 -8.37
C MET A 311 5.55 -18.28 -8.86
N PHE A 312 5.35 -18.61 -10.13
CA PHE A 312 4.02 -18.87 -10.67
C PHE A 312 3.40 -20.16 -10.12
N SER A 313 4.21 -21.21 -9.93
CA SER A 313 3.76 -22.47 -9.34
C SER A 313 3.30 -22.31 -7.89
N ALA A 314 3.88 -21.37 -7.13
CA ALA A 314 3.45 -21.09 -5.77
C ALA A 314 2.00 -20.57 -5.70
N ILE A 315 1.55 -19.87 -6.74
CA ILE A 315 0.14 -19.45 -6.84
C ILE A 315 -0.70 -20.57 -7.44
N LEU A 316 -0.21 -21.20 -8.48
CA LEU A 316 -0.94 -22.24 -9.20
C LEU A 316 -1.26 -23.46 -8.32
N VAL A 317 -0.38 -23.83 -7.38
CA VAL A 317 -0.60 -24.94 -6.46
C VAL A 317 -1.86 -24.76 -5.61
N LEU A 318 -2.27 -23.52 -5.35
CA LEU A 318 -3.50 -23.22 -4.63
C LEU A 318 -4.75 -23.66 -5.42
N ALA A 319 -4.72 -23.59 -6.75
CA ALA A 319 -5.83 -24.06 -7.58
C ALA A 319 -6.00 -25.58 -7.50
N PHE A 320 -4.93 -26.34 -7.29
CA PHE A 320 -4.94 -27.80 -7.17
C PHE A 320 -5.20 -28.31 -5.74
N LEU A 321 -5.28 -27.41 -4.76
CA LEU A 321 -5.47 -27.75 -3.35
C LEU A 321 -6.69 -28.65 -3.06
N PRO A 322 -7.85 -28.51 -3.74
CA PRO A 322 -8.99 -29.42 -3.53
C PRO A 322 -8.63 -30.91 -3.68
N TRP A 323 -7.70 -31.22 -4.56
CA TRP A 323 -7.28 -32.60 -4.85
C TRP A 323 -6.03 -33.03 -4.06
N LEU A 324 -5.23 -32.08 -3.58
CA LEU A 324 -4.03 -32.35 -2.77
C LEU A 324 -4.38 -32.72 -1.32
N ASP A 325 -5.42 -32.10 -0.73
CA ASP A 325 -5.90 -32.46 0.61
C ASP A 325 -7.15 -33.33 0.56
N GLY A 326 -6.97 -34.63 0.42
CA GLY A 326 -8.04 -35.64 0.36
C GLY A 326 -8.72 -35.97 1.71
N ALA A 327 -8.40 -35.29 2.82
CA ALA A 327 -9.01 -35.54 4.11
C ALA A 327 -10.54 -35.23 4.10
N LYS A 328 -11.37 -36.16 4.60
CA LYS A 328 -12.83 -35.98 4.66
C LYS A 328 -13.25 -34.88 5.64
N VAL A 329 -12.54 -34.75 6.76
CA VAL A 329 -12.78 -33.67 7.72
C VAL A 329 -12.22 -32.35 7.17
N ARG A 330 -13.10 -31.35 6.99
CA ARG A 330 -12.73 -30.07 6.36
C ARG A 330 -11.93 -29.17 7.29
N SER A 331 -12.48 -28.87 8.46
CA SER A 331 -11.95 -27.86 9.38
C SER A 331 -10.70 -28.36 10.12
N ALA A 332 -9.60 -27.62 10.03
CA ALA A 332 -8.38 -27.85 10.81
C ALA A 332 -8.60 -27.79 12.34
N ARG A 333 -9.75 -27.25 12.79
CA ARG A 333 -10.16 -27.30 14.19
C ARG A 333 -10.22 -28.74 14.73
N PHE A 334 -10.60 -29.70 13.91
CA PHE A 334 -10.72 -31.10 14.25
C PHE A 334 -9.55 -31.96 13.75
N ARG A 335 -8.56 -31.34 13.11
CA ARG A 335 -7.37 -31.96 12.55
C ARG A 335 -6.13 -31.42 13.27
N PRO A 336 -5.69 -32.05 14.39
CA PRO A 336 -4.67 -31.51 15.27
C PRO A 336 -3.32 -31.27 14.61
N LEU A 337 -2.84 -32.20 13.75
CA LEU A 337 -1.59 -32.04 13.03
C LEU A 337 -1.70 -31.00 11.91
N ALA A 338 -2.73 -31.11 11.08
CA ALA A 338 -2.99 -30.12 10.02
C ALA A 338 -3.11 -28.69 10.59
N LYS A 339 -3.71 -28.54 11.77
CA LYS A 339 -3.78 -27.25 12.46
C LYS A 339 -2.39 -26.69 12.82
N GLN A 340 -1.48 -27.51 13.34
CA GLN A 340 -0.13 -27.09 13.71
C GLN A 340 0.66 -26.70 12.46
N PHE A 341 0.64 -27.54 11.44
CA PHE A 341 1.35 -27.27 10.19
C PHE A 341 0.75 -26.08 9.41
N PHE A 342 -0.54 -25.80 9.55
CA PHE A 342 -1.15 -24.58 9.04
C PHE A 342 -0.51 -23.33 9.67
N TRP A 343 -0.32 -23.30 11.00
CA TRP A 343 0.30 -22.16 11.66
C TRP A 343 1.77 -22.00 11.32
N ILE A 344 2.50 -23.13 11.17
CA ILE A 344 3.85 -23.10 10.64
C ILE A 344 3.88 -22.50 9.23
N PHE A 345 2.94 -22.88 8.37
CA PHE A 345 2.80 -22.34 7.02
C PHE A 345 2.53 -20.82 7.03
N VAL A 346 1.67 -20.33 7.93
CA VAL A 346 1.47 -18.88 8.11
C VAL A 346 2.77 -18.17 8.46
N VAL A 347 3.52 -18.72 9.40
CA VAL A 347 4.84 -18.16 9.79
C VAL A 347 5.81 -18.18 8.60
N VAL A 348 5.85 -19.26 7.83
CA VAL A 348 6.69 -19.36 6.62
C VAL A 348 6.34 -18.29 5.61
N CYS A 349 5.05 -18.03 5.35
CA CYS A 349 4.62 -16.96 4.44
C CYS A 349 5.06 -15.57 4.94
N LEU A 350 4.94 -15.29 6.24
CA LEU A 350 5.39 -14.03 6.83
C LEU A 350 6.91 -13.87 6.73
N LEU A 351 7.67 -14.92 7.02
CA LEU A 351 9.12 -14.91 6.89
C LEU A 351 9.59 -14.77 5.44
N LEU A 352 8.92 -15.42 4.47
CA LEU A 352 9.16 -15.18 3.04
C LEU A 352 8.91 -13.73 2.66
N GLY A 353 7.85 -13.12 3.19
CA GLY A 353 7.60 -11.68 3.03
C GLY A 353 8.76 -10.83 3.55
N TYR A 354 9.22 -11.10 4.76
CA TYR A 354 10.39 -10.43 5.34
C TYR A 354 11.65 -10.62 4.49
N LEU A 355 11.95 -11.84 4.06
CA LEU A 355 13.12 -12.11 3.22
C LEU A 355 13.02 -11.48 1.83
N GLY A 356 11.80 -11.31 1.32
CA GLY A 356 11.54 -10.61 0.07
C GLY A 356 11.97 -9.14 0.09
N SER A 357 11.98 -8.50 1.26
CA SER A 357 12.41 -7.12 1.45
C SER A 357 13.92 -6.98 1.75
N LYS A 358 14.68 -8.10 1.86
CA LYS A 358 16.11 -8.06 2.20
C LYS A 358 16.99 -8.37 0.98
N PRO A 359 18.23 -7.86 0.92
CA PRO A 359 19.17 -8.21 -0.13
C PRO A 359 19.37 -9.72 -0.21
N PRO A 360 19.42 -10.32 -1.43
CA PRO A 360 19.59 -11.77 -1.59
C PRO A 360 21.05 -12.21 -1.37
N GLN A 361 21.55 -12.07 -0.15
CA GLN A 361 22.94 -12.35 0.22
C GLN A 361 23.03 -13.15 1.52
N GLY A 362 24.09 -13.92 1.68
CA GLY A 362 24.43 -14.60 2.93
C GLY A 362 23.30 -15.49 3.45
N ILE A 363 22.97 -15.30 4.74
CA ILE A 363 21.94 -16.09 5.44
C ILE A 363 20.55 -15.93 4.85
N TYR A 364 20.22 -14.78 4.25
CA TYR A 364 18.89 -14.54 3.67
C TYR A 364 18.60 -15.45 2.47
N VAL A 365 19.61 -15.79 1.65
CA VAL A 365 19.44 -16.75 0.55
C VAL A 365 19.21 -18.16 1.08
N ILE A 366 19.97 -18.58 2.08
CA ILE A 366 19.84 -19.93 2.68
C ILE A 366 18.46 -20.08 3.30
N ALA A 367 18.04 -19.11 4.13
CA ALA A 367 16.71 -19.08 4.73
C ALA A 367 15.59 -19.09 3.66
N GLY A 368 15.76 -18.27 2.62
CA GLY A 368 14.81 -18.21 1.50
C GLY A 368 14.63 -19.56 0.81
N ARG A 369 15.72 -20.31 0.58
CA ARG A 369 15.67 -21.67 -0.01
C ARG A 369 14.95 -22.67 0.89
N ILE A 370 15.24 -22.66 2.20
CA ILE A 370 14.59 -23.55 3.18
C ILE A 370 13.10 -23.27 3.24
N LEU A 371 12.70 -21.99 3.33
CA LEU A 371 11.29 -21.60 3.42
C LEU A 371 10.56 -21.86 2.10
N THR A 372 11.20 -21.65 0.95
CA THR A 372 10.65 -21.99 -0.37
C THR A 372 10.43 -23.50 -0.50
N PHE A 373 11.41 -24.31 -0.08
CA PHE A 373 11.24 -25.75 -0.04
C PHE A 373 10.04 -26.14 0.84
N TYR A 374 9.93 -25.58 2.07
CA TYR A 374 8.80 -25.86 2.95
C TYR A 374 7.47 -25.43 2.35
N TYR A 375 7.42 -24.31 1.63
CA TYR A 375 6.18 -23.85 0.96
C TYR A 375 5.62 -24.94 0.04
N PHE A 376 6.44 -25.49 -0.86
CA PHE A 376 6.02 -26.55 -1.77
C PHE A 376 5.82 -27.89 -1.06
N PHE A 377 6.68 -28.23 -0.13
CA PHE A 377 6.54 -29.44 0.71
C PHE A 377 5.19 -29.45 1.43
N HIS A 378 4.75 -28.31 1.95
CA HIS A 378 3.47 -28.21 2.64
C HIS A 378 2.29 -28.68 1.76
N PHE A 379 2.21 -28.20 0.54
CA PHE A 379 1.09 -28.52 -0.37
C PHE A 379 1.25 -29.87 -1.07
N LEU A 380 2.44 -30.18 -1.58
CA LEU A 380 2.64 -31.32 -2.47
C LEU A 380 2.91 -32.62 -1.74
N ILE A 381 3.41 -32.56 -0.51
CA ILE A 381 3.85 -33.74 0.26
C ILE A 381 3.09 -33.83 1.58
N LEU A 382 3.15 -32.79 2.39
CA LEU A 382 2.65 -32.83 3.76
C LEU A 382 1.11 -32.99 3.82
N LEU A 383 0.36 -32.18 3.08
CA LEU A 383 -1.10 -32.27 3.08
C LEU A 383 -1.61 -33.63 2.54
N PRO A 384 -1.09 -34.19 1.42
CA PRO A 384 -1.43 -35.55 0.97
C PRO A 384 -1.11 -36.62 2.01
N ILE A 385 0.00 -36.53 2.72
CA ILE A 385 0.34 -37.48 3.80
C ILE A 385 -0.63 -37.34 4.96
N LEU A 386 -0.84 -36.11 5.47
CA LEU A 386 -1.75 -35.86 6.59
C LEU A 386 -3.19 -36.29 6.26
N SER A 387 -3.61 -36.16 5.02
CA SER A 387 -4.95 -36.59 4.60
C SER A 387 -5.18 -38.10 4.78
N ARG A 388 -4.09 -38.90 4.81
CA ARG A 388 -4.13 -40.38 4.93
C ARG A 388 -3.84 -40.88 6.33
N VAL A 389 -2.93 -40.21 7.05
CA VAL A 389 -2.41 -40.73 8.34
C VAL A 389 -3.01 -40.04 9.57
N GLU A 390 -3.55 -38.82 9.42
CA GLU A 390 -4.05 -38.06 10.54
C GLU A 390 -5.39 -38.60 11.06
N LYS A 391 -5.47 -38.87 12.35
CA LYS A 391 -6.72 -39.20 13.02
C LYS A 391 -7.42 -37.90 13.46
N ALA A 392 -8.50 -37.55 12.76
CA ALA A 392 -9.31 -36.40 13.11
C ALA A 392 -10.04 -36.61 14.44
N ARG A 393 -10.29 -35.52 15.17
CA ARG A 393 -11.18 -35.51 16.34
C ARG A 393 -12.64 -35.63 15.89
N PRO A 394 -13.53 -36.10 16.78
CA PRO A 394 -14.96 -36.12 16.47
C PRO A 394 -15.46 -34.72 16.06
N VAL A 395 -16.18 -34.66 14.95
CA VAL A 395 -16.89 -33.46 14.50
C VAL A 395 -18.30 -33.44 15.06
N PRO A 396 -18.93 -32.29 15.32
CA PRO A 396 -20.31 -32.21 15.74
C PRO A 396 -21.25 -32.77 14.66
N ASN A 397 -22.37 -33.35 15.07
CA ASN A 397 -23.34 -33.94 14.13
C ASN A 397 -24.08 -32.87 13.33
N SER A 398 -24.27 -31.68 13.88
CA SER A 398 -24.92 -30.54 13.23
C SER A 398 -24.25 -29.21 13.59
N ILE A 399 -24.57 -28.14 12.87
CA ILE A 399 -24.13 -26.77 13.19
C ILE A 399 -24.80 -26.33 14.49
N ALA A 400 -26.06 -26.69 14.70
CA ALA A 400 -26.78 -26.37 15.93
C ALA A 400 -26.09 -26.99 17.15
N ASP A 401 -25.66 -28.25 17.09
CA ASP A 401 -24.90 -28.91 18.17
C ASP A 401 -23.57 -28.21 18.49
N ASP A 402 -22.88 -27.68 17.46
CA ASP A 402 -21.64 -26.92 17.64
C ASP A 402 -21.83 -25.62 18.43
N VAL A 403 -23.00 -24.97 18.32
CA VAL A 403 -23.34 -23.74 19.04
C VAL A 403 -23.89 -24.05 20.43
N LEU A 404 -24.88 -24.90 20.51
CA LEU A 404 -25.63 -25.17 21.75
C LEU A 404 -24.84 -26.04 22.74
N GLY A 405 -23.96 -26.92 22.25
CA GLY A 405 -23.09 -27.76 23.09
C GLY A 405 -21.90 -27.01 23.73
N LYS A 406 -21.67 -25.74 23.40
CA LYS A 406 -20.49 -24.96 23.82
C LYS A 406 -20.74 -23.94 24.94
N ALA A 407 -21.87 -23.89 25.55
CA ALA A 407 -22.14 -22.94 26.64
C ALA A 407 -21.11 -23.01 27.82
N GLY A 408 -20.05 -23.81 27.71
CA GLY A 408 -19.12 -24.06 28.81
C GLY A 408 -17.62 -24.01 28.57
N LYS A 409 -17.10 -23.78 27.34
CA LYS A 409 -15.62 -23.82 27.15
C LYS A 409 -15.10 -22.80 26.15
N MET A 410 -14.72 -21.63 26.65
CA MET A 410 -13.86 -20.69 25.95
C MET A 410 -12.52 -20.61 26.72
N ALA A 411 -11.51 -21.32 26.24
CA ALA A 411 -10.11 -21.13 26.66
C ALA A 411 -9.15 -21.61 25.58
N ALA A 412 -8.20 -20.77 25.28
CA ALA A 412 -6.86 -20.99 24.75
C ALA A 412 -6.64 -20.99 23.23
N SER A 413 -5.90 -19.98 22.79
CA SER A 413 -4.77 -20.10 21.85
C SER A 413 -3.95 -18.79 21.81
N VAL A 414 -3.40 -18.36 22.94
CA VAL A 414 -2.44 -17.22 23.03
C VAL A 414 -1.00 -17.65 22.79
N ILE A 415 -0.69 -18.96 22.88
CA ILE A 415 0.69 -19.47 22.88
C ILE A 415 1.35 -19.41 21.49
N ALA A 416 0.59 -19.53 20.38
CA ALA A 416 1.15 -19.53 19.03
C ALA A 416 1.65 -18.13 18.56
N ILE A 417 1.00 -17.07 19.05
CA ILE A 417 1.38 -15.68 18.74
C ILE A 417 2.68 -15.30 19.46
N ALA A 418 2.87 -15.77 20.70
CA ALA A 418 4.07 -15.53 21.47
C ALA A 418 5.32 -16.26 20.91
N ALA A 419 5.14 -17.45 20.33
CA ALA A 419 6.23 -18.20 19.67
C ALA A 419 6.67 -17.55 18.35
N ALA A 420 5.72 -17.01 17.56
CA ALA A 420 6.02 -16.29 16.33
C ALA A 420 6.74 -14.94 16.62
N ALA A 421 6.34 -14.23 17.67
CA ALA A 421 7.01 -13.02 18.13
C ALA A 421 8.43 -13.31 18.64
N GLY A 422 8.63 -14.44 19.34
CA GLY A 422 9.95 -14.87 19.84
C GLY A 422 10.96 -15.22 18.74
N MET A 423 10.51 -15.85 17.64
CA MET A 423 11.39 -16.14 16.48
C MET A 423 11.76 -14.89 15.68
N LEU A 424 10.90 -13.89 15.64
CA LEU A 424 11.19 -12.58 15.05
C LEU A 424 12.23 -11.77 15.87
N LEU A 425 12.36 -12.05 17.17
CA LEU A 425 13.33 -11.40 18.05
C LEU A 425 14.77 -11.94 17.89
N LEU A 426 14.96 -13.12 17.31
CA LEU A 426 16.28 -13.73 17.11
C LEU A 426 16.97 -13.30 15.79
N GLY A 427 16.32 -12.48 14.97
CA GLY A 427 16.81 -12.06 13.65
C GLY A 427 17.66 -10.80 13.59
N ASN A 428 17.98 -10.15 14.72
CA ASN A 428 18.76 -8.91 14.73
C ASN A 428 20.27 -9.17 14.90
N VAL A 429 20.86 -9.89 13.96
CA VAL A 429 22.29 -9.74 13.70
C VAL A 429 22.39 -9.13 12.31
N SER A 430 22.25 -7.83 12.24
CA SER A 430 22.72 -7.06 11.08
C SER A 430 24.24 -7.15 11.09
N PRO A 431 24.89 -7.67 10.03
CA PRO A 431 26.30 -7.41 9.87
C PRO A 431 26.43 -5.90 9.69
N SER A 432 27.15 -5.25 10.59
CA SER A 432 27.53 -3.85 10.43
C SER A 432 28.33 -3.74 9.12
N ARG A 433 27.71 -3.19 8.08
CA ARG A 433 28.45 -2.71 6.92
C ARG A 433 29.20 -1.45 7.37
N ALA A 434 30.50 -1.48 7.24
CA ALA A 434 31.40 -0.36 7.58
C ALA A 434 31.13 0.92 6.74
N ASP A 435 30.22 0.87 5.75
CA ASP A 435 29.90 1.95 4.80
C ASP A 435 28.45 2.46 4.90
N GLU A 436 27.71 2.10 5.92
CA GLU A 436 26.31 2.55 6.05
C GLU A 436 26.24 3.85 6.85
N ALA A 437 25.73 4.92 6.22
CA ALA A 437 25.56 6.20 6.87
C ALA A 437 24.73 6.07 8.17
N PRO A 438 25.11 6.76 9.27
CA PRO A 438 24.40 6.65 10.53
C PRO A 438 22.96 7.15 10.41
N THR A 439 22.06 6.55 11.17
CA THR A 439 20.66 6.99 11.23
C THR A 439 20.59 8.47 11.64
N PRO A 440 19.85 9.31 10.91
CA PRO A 440 19.66 10.70 11.24
C PRO A 440 19.10 10.90 12.65
N PRO A 441 19.53 11.95 13.39
CA PRO A 441 18.99 12.24 14.71
C PRO A 441 17.51 12.60 14.62
N THR A 442 16.73 12.15 15.60
CA THR A 442 15.29 12.47 15.68
C THR A 442 15.14 13.87 16.29
N LEU A 443 14.57 14.78 15.52
CA LEU A 443 14.23 16.14 15.94
C LEU A 443 12.76 16.23 16.39
N LYS A 444 12.45 17.27 17.16
CA LYS A 444 11.07 17.57 17.56
C LYS A 444 10.46 18.51 16.52
N TRP A 445 9.33 18.10 15.95
CA TRP A 445 8.62 18.84 14.93
C TRP A 445 7.24 19.28 15.42
N SER A 446 6.83 20.51 15.15
CA SER A 446 5.50 21.03 15.49
C SER A 446 4.38 20.26 14.79
N PHE A 447 4.65 19.78 13.59
CA PHE A 447 3.73 18.98 12.77
C PHE A 447 3.71 17.48 13.11
N ALA A 448 4.47 17.01 14.11
CA ALA A 448 4.48 15.60 14.52
C ALA A 448 3.19 15.17 15.21
N GLY A 449 2.89 13.85 15.18
CA GLY A 449 1.77 13.25 15.87
C GLY A 449 0.39 13.60 15.30
N PRO A 450 -0.71 13.10 15.94
CA PRO A 450 -2.07 13.19 15.39
C PRO A 450 -2.64 14.62 15.33
N PHE A 451 -2.17 15.52 16.19
CA PHE A 451 -2.65 16.90 16.31
C PHE A 451 -1.62 17.93 15.85
N GLY A 452 -0.46 17.46 15.37
CA GLY A 452 0.62 18.36 14.95
C GLY A 452 0.21 19.27 13.79
N LYS A 453 0.69 20.50 13.85
CA LYS A 453 0.49 21.55 12.83
C LYS A 453 1.81 22.18 12.50
N PHE A 454 1.91 22.73 11.30
CA PHE A 454 3.08 23.51 10.94
C PHE A 454 3.18 24.80 11.76
N ASP A 455 4.38 25.10 12.24
CA ASP A 455 4.70 26.42 12.77
C ASP A 455 4.91 27.37 11.59
N GLN A 456 4.01 28.34 11.43
CA GLN A 456 4.02 29.29 10.31
C GLN A 456 5.31 30.13 10.27
N ALA A 457 5.79 30.60 11.43
CA ALA A 457 7.03 31.36 11.50
C ALA A 457 8.23 30.50 11.07
N GLN A 458 8.27 29.23 11.49
CA GLN A 458 9.30 28.29 11.09
C GLN A 458 9.32 28.05 9.58
N ILE A 459 8.13 27.80 8.96
CA ILE A 459 8.08 27.61 7.50
C ILE A 459 8.37 28.91 6.72
N GLN A 460 8.03 30.08 7.24
CA GLN A 460 8.42 31.36 6.64
C GLN A 460 9.95 31.56 6.64
N ARG A 461 10.62 31.29 7.76
CA ARG A 461 12.09 31.30 7.83
C ARG A 461 12.68 30.25 6.87
N GLY A 462 12.12 29.05 6.82
CA GLY A 462 12.53 28.00 5.89
C GLY A 462 12.37 28.41 4.43
N LEU A 463 11.29 29.11 4.06
CA LEU A 463 11.10 29.69 2.73
C LEU A 463 12.17 30.75 2.43
N LYS A 464 12.54 31.58 3.41
CA LYS A 464 13.62 32.59 3.26
C LYS A 464 14.95 31.88 2.99
N VAL A 465 15.30 30.86 3.76
CA VAL A 465 16.50 30.03 3.50
C VAL A 465 16.47 29.40 2.12
N TYR A 466 15.33 28.84 1.68
CA TYR A 466 15.19 28.31 0.33
C TYR A 466 15.42 29.42 -0.72
N LYS A 467 14.73 30.56 -0.61
CA LYS A 467 14.82 31.68 -1.57
C LYS A 467 16.25 32.20 -1.70
N GLU A 468 16.96 32.38 -0.60
CA GLU A 468 18.28 33.04 -0.58
C GLU A 468 19.45 32.08 -0.87
N VAL A 469 19.27 30.76 -0.55
CA VAL A 469 20.37 29.80 -0.65
C VAL A 469 20.07 28.69 -1.61
N CYS A 470 19.00 27.91 -1.37
CA CYS A 470 18.74 26.64 -2.06
C CYS A 470 18.28 26.83 -3.51
N SER A 471 17.49 27.89 -3.77
CA SER A 471 16.88 28.17 -5.08
C SER A 471 17.90 28.46 -6.19
N ASN A 472 19.16 28.75 -5.84
CA ASN A 472 20.24 28.94 -6.82
C ASN A 472 20.60 27.66 -7.57
N CYS A 473 20.28 26.48 -6.99
CA CYS A 473 20.62 25.17 -7.55
C CYS A 473 19.42 24.23 -7.65
N HIS A 474 18.41 24.35 -6.77
CA HIS A 474 17.30 23.43 -6.63
C HIS A 474 15.96 24.06 -7.01
N SER A 475 15.16 23.32 -7.79
CA SER A 475 13.79 23.70 -8.16
C SER A 475 12.75 23.33 -7.09
N LEU A 476 11.55 23.93 -7.23
CA LEU A 476 10.30 23.55 -6.55
C LEU A 476 9.18 23.42 -7.59
N ASP A 477 9.32 22.48 -8.51
CA ASP A 477 8.49 22.35 -9.72
C ASP A 477 6.99 22.10 -9.42
N TYR A 478 6.65 21.65 -8.21
CA TYR A 478 5.27 21.33 -7.82
C TYR A 478 4.64 22.34 -6.86
N VAL A 479 5.32 23.46 -6.56
CA VAL A 479 4.81 24.52 -5.67
C VAL A 479 4.48 25.76 -6.50
N ALA A 480 3.22 26.20 -6.50
CA ALA A 480 2.82 27.45 -7.09
C ALA A 480 2.83 28.57 -6.05
N PHE A 481 3.02 29.83 -6.48
CA PHE A 481 3.06 30.98 -5.54
C PHE A 481 1.74 31.12 -4.76
N ARG A 482 0.56 30.77 -5.33
CA ARG A 482 -0.71 30.73 -4.60
C ARG A 482 -0.69 29.85 -3.37
N ASN A 483 0.14 28.81 -3.37
CA ASN A 483 0.20 27.87 -2.24
C ASN A 483 0.75 28.52 -0.97
N LEU A 484 1.47 29.65 -1.08
CA LEU A 484 1.94 30.43 0.08
C LEU A 484 0.77 30.99 0.91
N ALA A 485 -0.38 31.22 0.29
CA ALA A 485 -1.61 31.69 0.95
C ALA A 485 -2.58 30.55 1.32
N ASP A 486 -2.27 29.28 0.99
CA ASP A 486 -3.11 28.14 1.34
C ASP A 486 -3.21 27.94 2.86
N PRO A 487 -4.37 27.53 3.40
CA PRO A 487 -4.50 27.16 4.80
C PRO A 487 -3.51 26.04 5.20
N GLY A 488 -2.79 26.27 6.30
CA GLY A 488 -1.72 25.36 6.76
C GLY A 488 -0.37 25.60 6.07
N GLY A 489 -0.27 26.63 5.22
CA GLY A 489 0.97 27.08 4.59
C GLY A 489 1.70 28.15 5.39
N PRO A 490 2.63 28.88 4.74
CA PRO A 490 3.43 29.93 5.40
C PRO A 490 2.59 31.09 5.97
N GLY A 491 1.28 31.13 5.73
CA GLY A 491 0.38 32.13 6.30
C GLY A 491 0.44 33.51 5.61
N TYR A 492 0.85 33.54 4.35
CA TYR A 492 0.79 34.76 3.55
C TYR A 492 -0.66 35.10 3.22
N SER A 493 -0.97 36.39 3.14
CA SER A 493 -2.21 36.83 2.49
C SER A 493 -2.07 36.68 0.97
N GLU A 494 -3.20 36.69 0.25
CA GLU A 494 -3.19 36.66 -1.22
C GLU A 494 -2.35 37.80 -1.81
N ALA A 495 -2.49 39.02 -1.27
CA ALA A 495 -1.70 40.17 -1.70
C ALA A 495 -0.20 40.01 -1.42
N GLN A 496 0.20 39.39 -0.31
CA GLN A 496 1.59 39.10 -0.03
C GLN A 496 2.13 38.02 -0.98
N ALA A 497 1.35 36.98 -1.30
CA ALA A 497 1.73 35.95 -2.26
C ALA A 497 1.86 36.55 -3.68
N GLU A 498 1.00 37.50 -4.06
CA GLU A 498 1.08 38.22 -5.32
C GLU A 498 2.34 39.09 -5.40
N SER A 499 2.62 39.87 -4.36
CA SER A 499 3.85 40.67 -4.26
C SER A 499 5.10 39.79 -4.30
N PHE A 500 5.10 38.67 -3.58
CA PHE A 500 6.22 37.71 -3.60
C PHE A 500 6.43 37.09 -5.00
N ALA A 501 5.36 36.76 -5.70
CA ALA A 501 5.42 36.22 -7.06
C ALA A 501 6.01 37.26 -8.04
N ALA A 502 5.62 38.52 -7.92
CA ALA A 502 6.07 39.61 -8.80
C ALA A 502 7.59 39.88 -8.74
N ASP A 503 8.27 39.45 -7.67
CA ASP A 503 9.76 39.51 -7.55
C ASP A 503 10.45 38.57 -8.55
N TYR A 504 9.75 37.57 -9.06
CA TYR A 504 10.31 36.57 -9.98
C TYR A 504 10.06 36.93 -11.43
N LYS A 505 11.02 36.64 -12.30
CA LYS A 505 10.88 36.73 -13.76
C LYS A 505 10.48 35.37 -14.29
N ILE A 506 9.33 35.31 -14.94
CA ILE A 506 8.79 34.10 -15.56
C ILE A 506 8.87 34.24 -17.08
N LYS A 507 9.47 33.25 -17.74
CA LYS A 507 9.45 33.16 -19.20
C LYS A 507 8.05 32.82 -19.68
N ASP A 508 7.50 33.65 -20.54
CA ASP A 508 6.17 33.50 -21.13
C ASP A 508 6.24 33.69 -22.66
N GLY A 509 5.17 33.35 -23.35
CA GLY A 509 5.11 33.45 -24.81
C GLY A 509 4.81 32.14 -25.50
N PRO A 510 4.97 32.06 -26.85
CA PRO A 510 5.44 33.16 -27.72
C PRO A 510 4.45 34.32 -27.82
N ASN A 511 4.97 35.55 -28.02
CA ASN A 511 4.17 36.72 -28.39
C ASN A 511 3.68 36.59 -29.87
N ASP A 512 2.96 37.58 -30.36
CA ASP A 512 2.44 37.58 -31.73
C ASP A 512 3.57 37.55 -32.81
N ALA A 513 4.80 37.90 -32.44
CA ALA A 513 5.98 37.81 -33.31
C ALA A 513 6.70 36.46 -33.18
N GLY A 514 6.29 35.56 -32.31
CA GLY A 514 6.91 34.26 -32.05
C GLY A 514 8.03 34.29 -31.00
N ASP A 515 8.23 35.41 -30.32
CA ASP A 515 9.33 35.56 -29.37
C ASP A 515 8.88 35.19 -27.93
N MET A 516 9.78 34.55 -27.18
CA MET A 516 9.65 34.37 -25.74
C MET A 516 10.05 35.65 -25.02
N PHE A 517 9.30 36.04 -23.97
CA PHE A 517 9.55 37.23 -23.19
C PHE A 517 9.51 36.96 -21.68
N ASP A 518 10.14 37.84 -20.92
CA ASP A 518 10.10 37.80 -19.45
C ASP A 518 8.98 38.70 -18.93
N ARG A 519 8.17 38.19 -18.00
CA ARG A 519 7.18 38.99 -17.26
C ARG A 519 7.32 38.77 -15.75
N PRO A 520 6.77 39.68 -14.92
CA PRO A 520 6.60 39.41 -13.50
C PRO A 520 5.77 38.15 -13.25
N GLY A 521 6.13 37.38 -12.22
CA GLY A 521 5.38 36.22 -11.81
C GLY A 521 3.97 36.55 -11.31
N ARG A 522 3.05 35.61 -11.46
CA ARG A 522 1.67 35.68 -10.98
C ARG A 522 1.45 34.56 -9.97
N VAL A 523 0.43 34.69 -9.13
CA VAL A 523 0.11 33.67 -8.10
C VAL A 523 -0.14 32.27 -8.68
N ALA A 524 -0.57 32.16 -9.92
CA ALA A 524 -0.80 30.89 -10.63
C ALA A 524 0.49 30.23 -11.15
N ASP A 525 1.60 30.98 -11.23
CA ASP A 525 2.87 30.42 -11.69
C ASP A 525 3.51 29.57 -10.60
N TYR A 526 4.31 28.59 -11.05
CA TYR A 526 5.16 27.79 -10.18
C TYR A 526 6.49 28.49 -9.93
N PHE A 527 7.18 28.10 -8.85
CA PHE A 527 8.54 28.57 -8.62
C PHE A 527 9.43 28.23 -9.84
N PRO A 528 10.15 29.21 -10.42
CA PRO A 528 10.95 28.95 -11.60
C PRO A 528 12.16 28.09 -11.26
N ALA A 529 12.45 27.12 -12.13
CA ALA A 529 13.66 26.32 -12.02
C ALA A 529 14.92 27.18 -12.27
N PRO A 530 16.01 26.98 -11.51
CA PRO A 530 17.25 27.76 -11.67
C PRO A 530 17.98 27.49 -13.01
N PHE A 531 17.71 26.34 -13.62
CA PHE A 531 18.30 25.93 -14.90
C PHE A 531 17.21 25.59 -15.92
N PRO A 532 17.42 25.88 -17.20
CA PRO A 532 16.43 25.62 -18.24
C PRO A 532 16.20 24.11 -18.52
N ASN A 533 17.14 23.25 -18.15
CA ASN A 533 17.07 21.80 -18.28
C ASN A 533 18.15 21.09 -17.44
N VAL A 534 18.02 19.76 -17.34
CA VAL A 534 18.94 18.93 -16.54
C VAL A 534 20.38 18.97 -17.04
N GLN A 535 20.61 19.13 -18.34
CA GLN A 535 21.96 19.21 -18.93
C GLN A 535 22.66 20.50 -18.48
N ALA A 536 21.96 21.63 -18.52
CA ALA A 536 22.47 22.89 -18.03
C ALA A 536 22.75 22.84 -16.51
N ALA A 537 21.86 22.20 -15.73
CA ALA A 537 22.06 21.98 -14.30
C ALA A 537 23.33 21.13 -14.05
N ARG A 538 23.56 20.06 -14.80
CA ARG A 538 24.78 19.23 -14.70
C ARG A 538 26.04 20.01 -15.04
N ALA A 539 26.01 20.78 -16.11
CA ALA A 539 27.15 21.58 -16.53
C ALA A 539 27.57 22.60 -15.45
N ALA A 540 26.59 23.23 -14.79
CA ALA A 540 26.83 24.20 -13.73
C ALA A 540 27.27 23.57 -12.39
N ASN A 541 26.99 22.27 -12.17
CA ASN A 541 27.20 21.59 -10.89
C ASN A 541 28.17 20.41 -10.96
N GLY A 542 29.24 20.51 -11.76
CA GLY A 542 30.29 19.49 -11.83
C GLY A 542 29.80 18.11 -12.25
N GLY A 543 28.80 18.04 -13.15
CA GLY A 543 28.19 16.83 -13.67
C GLY A 543 27.01 16.28 -12.85
N ALA A 544 26.72 16.82 -11.66
CA ALA A 544 25.60 16.45 -10.86
C ALA A 544 24.35 17.27 -11.19
N ALA A 545 23.17 16.63 -11.20
CA ALA A 545 21.91 17.35 -11.29
C ALA A 545 21.33 17.54 -9.88
N PRO A 546 21.22 18.79 -9.39
CA PRO A 546 20.52 19.04 -8.13
C PRO A 546 19.06 18.57 -8.25
N PRO A 547 18.54 17.77 -7.30
CA PRO A 547 17.16 17.29 -7.35
C PRO A 547 16.16 18.43 -7.07
N ASP A 548 14.93 18.28 -7.61
CA ASP A 548 13.79 19.08 -7.19
C ASP A 548 13.47 18.83 -5.71
N LEU A 549 13.19 19.88 -4.94
CA LEU A 549 12.97 19.79 -3.50
C LEU A 549 11.49 19.67 -3.11
N SER A 550 10.55 19.81 -4.04
CA SER A 550 9.10 19.83 -3.73
C SER A 550 8.61 18.59 -2.96
N LEU A 551 9.22 17.42 -3.22
CA LEU A 551 8.84 16.14 -2.61
C LEU A 551 9.96 15.52 -1.78
N MET A 552 11.06 16.25 -1.55
CA MET A 552 12.27 15.72 -0.94
C MET A 552 12.01 15.12 0.44
N ALA A 553 11.16 15.72 1.26
CA ALA A 553 10.82 15.21 2.58
C ALA A 553 10.06 13.87 2.55
N LYS A 554 9.38 13.53 1.45
CA LYS A 554 8.79 12.20 1.23
C LYS A 554 9.79 11.23 0.60
N ALA A 555 10.57 11.71 -0.38
CA ALA A 555 11.53 10.92 -1.14
C ALA A 555 12.77 10.48 -0.34
N ARG A 556 12.97 11.01 0.85
CA ARG A 556 14.11 10.69 1.74
C ARG A 556 13.66 10.04 3.05
N GLY A 557 12.59 9.25 2.98
CA GLY A 557 12.25 8.31 4.05
C GLY A 557 13.32 7.22 4.18
N TYR A 558 13.59 6.77 5.42
CA TYR A 558 14.51 5.66 5.69
C TYR A 558 13.83 4.63 6.61
N ASP A 559 14.24 3.36 6.49
CA ASP A 559 13.74 2.30 7.37
C ASP A 559 14.48 2.34 8.70
N ARG A 560 13.74 2.24 9.79
CA ARG A 560 14.29 2.16 11.16
C ARG A 560 14.40 0.71 11.66
N GLY A 561 14.09 -0.24 10.80
CA GLY A 561 14.19 -1.67 11.09
C GLY A 561 13.15 -2.18 12.10
N PHE A 562 13.15 -3.50 12.29
CA PHE A 562 12.33 -4.17 13.31
C PHE A 562 13.03 -4.05 14.69
N PRO A 563 12.29 -3.81 15.78
CA PRO A 563 10.82 -3.67 15.89
C PRO A 563 10.32 -2.22 15.74
N THR A 564 11.23 -1.26 15.48
CA THR A 564 10.95 0.17 15.53
C THR A 564 9.84 0.58 14.54
N PHE A 565 9.77 -0.06 13.38
CA PHE A 565 8.73 0.24 12.39
C PHE A 565 7.31 0.03 12.94
N ILE A 566 7.10 -0.91 13.87
CA ILE A 566 5.80 -1.14 14.51
C ILE A 566 5.44 0.05 15.40
N PHE A 567 6.44 0.55 16.16
CA PHE A 567 6.24 1.75 16.99
C PHE A 567 6.00 2.97 16.11
N ASP A 568 6.70 3.11 14.99
CA ASP A 568 6.50 4.20 14.02
C ASP A 568 5.05 4.24 13.51
N LEU A 569 4.47 3.06 13.22
CA LEU A 569 3.07 2.96 12.80
C LEU A 569 2.10 3.41 13.92
N ILE A 570 2.34 2.99 15.15
CA ILE A 570 1.46 3.29 16.29
C ILE A 570 1.61 4.77 16.71
N THR A 571 2.84 5.26 16.79
CA THR A 571 3.14 6.65 17.19
C THR A 571 2.99 7.65 16.07
N GLN A 572 2.72 7.19 14.84
CA GLN A 572 2.62 8.01 13.61
C GLN A 572 3.93 8.73 13.28
N PHE A 573 5.07 8.14 13.59
CA PHE A 573 6.36 8.71 13.25
C PHE A 573 6.61 8.65 11.74
N GLN A 574 6.54 9.81 11.08
CA GLN A 574 6.73 9.96 9.63
C GLN A 574 7.78 11.02 9.29
N GLU A 575 8.37 11.63 10.29
CA GLU A 575 9.30 12.76 10.18
C GLU A 575 10.71 12.33 9.74
N LYS A 576 10.83 11.14 9.14
CA LYS A 576 12.10 10.58 8.66
C LYS A 576 12.77 11.48 7.63
N GLY A 577 12.02 11.96 6.64
CA GLY A 577 12.55 12.84 5.61
C GLY A 577 13.05 14.19 6.13
N PRO A 578 12.27 14.96 6.93
CA PRO A 578 12.76 16.18 7.56
C PRO A 578 14.00 15.97 8.44
N ASN A 579 14.04 14.88 9.21
CA ASN A 579 15.23 14.52 10.00
C ASN A 579 16.45 14.28 9.11
N TYR A 580 16.27 13.57 7.98
CA TYR A 580 17.35 13.33 7.02
C TYR A 580 17.85 14.63 6.38
N ILE A 581 16.93 15.52 5.95
CA ILE A 581 17.28 16.81 5.34
C ILE A 581 18.10 17.65 6.33
N ALA A 582 17.64 17.79 7.57
CA ALA A 582 18.37 18.52 8.59
C ALA A 582 19.75 17.90 8.88
N ALA A 583 19.84 16.56 8.93
CA ALA A 583 21.08 15.84 9.14
C ALA A 583 22.08 16.06 7.98
N ILE A 584 21.62 15.97 6.72
CA ILE A 584 22.49 16.26 5.55
C ILE A 584 23.04 17.66 5.60
N LEU A 585 22.21 18.66 5.91
CA LEU A 585 22.64 20.06 5.92
C LEU A 585 23.64 20.39 7.05
N THR A 586 23.60 19.64 8.16
CA THR A 586 24.49 19.80 9.31
C THR A 586 25.64 18.78 9.35
N GLY A 587 25.65 17.79 8.46
CA GLY A 587 26.58 16.65 8.48
C GLY A 587 27.84 16.83 7.64
N PHE A 588 28.12 18.02 7.12
CA PHE A 588 29.35 18.30 6.38
C PHE A 588 30.53 18.42 7.33
N GLU A 589 31.61 17.74 7.02
CA GLU A 589 32.90 17.82 7.73
C GLU A 589 34.01 18.21 6.76
N GLU A 590 34.90 19.09 7.18
CA GLU A 590 36.01 19.61 6.33
C GLU A 590 37.01 18.52 5.96
N LYS A 591 37.21 17.56 6.86
CA LYS A 591 38.13 16.45 6.65
C LYS A 591 37.39 15.14 6.84
N PRO A 592 37.45 14.24 5.85
CA PRO A 592 36.90 12.87 6.01
C PRO A 592 37.67 12.13 7.13
N PRO A 593 37.01 11.25 7.90
CA PRO A 593 37.64 10.48 8.95
C PRO A 593 38.61 9.41 8.39
N GLY A 594 39.76 9.24 9.06
CA GLY A 594 40.69 8.14 8.75
C GLY A 594 41.22 8.13 7.31
N ASP A 595 41.21 6.95 6.71
CA ASP A 595 41.71 6.72 5.34
C ASP A 595 40.60 6.82 4.26
N PHE A 596 39.47 7.48 4.54
CA PHE A 596 38.38 7.61 3.58
C PHE A 596 38.83 8.41 2.35
N LYS A 597 38.80 7.76 1.19
CA LYS A 597 39.15 8.39 -0.10
C LYS A 597 37.94 9.07 -0.70
N LEU A 598 37.94 10.41 -0.61
CA LEU A 598 36.90 11.23 -1.20
C LEU A 598 37.07 11.30 -2.73
N PRO A 599 36.04 10.94 -3.54
CA PRO A 599 36.09 11.12 -4.99
C PRO A 599 36.26 12.59 -5.37
N GLU A 600 36.98 12.86 -6.46
CA GLU A 600 37.22 14.20 -6.96
C GLU A 600 35.91 14.98 -7.19
N GLY A 601 35.88 16.24 -6.78
CA GLY A 601 34.70 17.10 -6.85
C GLY A 601 33.53 16.65 -5.98
N SER A 602 33.79 15.89 -4.91
CA SER A 602 32.80 15.50 -3.89
C SER A 602 33.19 16.09 -2.53
N TYR A 603 32.23 16.20 -1.65
CA TYR A 603 32.38 16.68 -0.28
C TYR A 603 32.00 15.58 0.69
N TYR A 604 32.69 15.47 1.82
CA TYR A 604 32.35 14.50 2.84
C TYR A 604 31.10 14.93 3.60
N ASN A 605 30.15 14.01 3.74
CA ASN A 605 28.96 14.22 4.56
C ASN A 605 28.63 12.96 5.35
N LYS A 606 28.56 13.09 6.66
CA LYS A 606 28.38 11.99 7.60
C LYS A 606 27.09 11.19 7.36
N TYR A 607 26.02 11.83 6.90
CA TYR A 607 24.69 11.22 6.77
C TYR A 607 24.33 10.86 5.33
N PHE A 608 25.14 11.24 4.35
CA PHE A 608 24.89 10.86 2.95
C PHE A 608 25.32 9.41 2.71
N PRO A 609 24.51 8.58 2.01
CA PRO A 609 24.89 7.21 1.66
C PRO A 609 26.23 7.19 0.91
N GLY A 610 27.20 6.38 1.40
CA GLY A 610 28.56 6.36 0.86
C GLY A 610 29.40 7.61 1.20
N HIS A 611 28.93 8.51 2.03
CA HIS A 611 29.61 9.68 2.60
C HIS A 611 30.18 10.70 1.61
N ALA A 612 30.04 10.52 0.30
CA ALA A 612 30.54 11.39 -0.75
C ALA A 612 29.40 12.08 -1.52
N ILE A 613 29.13 13.34 -1.23
CA ILE A 613 28.06 14.11 -1.87
C ILE A 613 28.65 15.15 -2.85
N LYS A 614 27.99 15.36 -4.00
CA LYS A 614 28.41 16.39 -4.97
C LYS A 614 28.01 17.82 -4.57
N MET A 615 27.00 17.97 -3.71
CA MET A 615 26.59 19.26 -3.17
C MET A 615 27.69 19.83 -2.23
N PRO A 616 28.20 21.03 -2.48
CA PRO A 616 29.08 21.70 -1.53
C PRO A 616 28.30 22.06 -0.25
N LYS A 617 28.98 22.32 0.87
CA LYS A 617 28.35 22.81 2.11
C LYS A 617 27.59 24.12 1.82
N PRO A 618 26.22 24.11 1.91
CA PRO A 618 25.44 25.24 1.44
C PRO A 618 25.22 26.32 2.51
N LEU A 619 25.36 25.98 3.78
CA LEU A 619 24.98 26.82 4.91
C LEU A 619 26.18 27.19 5.80
N ASN A 620 26.24 28.45 6.20
CA ASN A 620 27.17 28.98 7.17
C ASN A 620 26.42 29.86 8.19
N ASP A 621 26.97 30.02 9.39
CA ASP A 621 26.38 30.88 10.41
C ASP A 621 26.37 32.35 9.94
N GLY A 622 25.26 33.06 10.20
CA GLY A 622 25.08 34.45 9.79
C GLY A 622 24.77 34.66 8.30
N GLN A 623 24.56 33.62 7.51
CA GLN A 623 24.34 33.72 6.06
C GLN A 623 22.95 34.25 5.68
N VAL A 624 21.92 33.93 6.45
CA VAL A 624 20.55 34.40 6.25
C VAL A 624 20.12 35.19 7.48
N THR A 625 19.67 36.43 7.28
CA THR A 625 19.21 37.30 8.38
C THR A 625 17.73 37.05 8.67
N PHE A 626 17.40 36.76 9.91
CA PHE A 626 16.03 36.65 10.38
C PHE A 626 15.58 37.92 11.12
N ASP A 627 14.36 38.39 10.79
CA ASP A 627 13.81 39.63 11.33
C ASP A 627 13.03 39.39 12.65
N ASP A 628 12.82 38.12 13.04
CA ASP A 628 12.08 37.72 14.24
C ASP A 628 12.98 37.43 15.45
N GLY A 629 14.30 37.71 15.34
CA GLY A 629 15.26 37.45 16.40
C GLY A 629 15.68 35.98 16.54
N SER A 630 15.27 35.09 15.65
CA SER A 630 15.68 33.68 15.65
C SER A 630 17.21 33.54 15.42
N PRO A 631 17.86 32.48 15.96
CA PRO A 631 19.30 32.27 15.79
C PRO A 631 19.68 32.14 14.30
N GLN A 632 20.74 32.81 13.91
CA GLN A 632 21.29 32.79 12.55
C GLN A 632 22.42 31.76 12.45
N THR A 633 22.07 30.50 12.75
CA THR A 633 23.04 29.39 12.78
C THR A 633 22.67 28.31 11.75
N VAL A 634 23.65 27.53 11.28
CA VAL A 634 23.48 26.41 10.39
C VAL A 634 22.40 25.45 10.93
N GLN A 635 22.39 25.18 12.24
CA GLN A 635 21.41 24.28 12.85
C GLN A 635 19.99 24.84 12.73
N GLN A 636 19.78 26.14 12.95
CA GLN A 636 18.45 26.76 12.81
C GLN A 636 18.01 26.77 11.35
N TYR A 637 18.86 27.15 10.42
CA TYR A 637 18.57 27.16 8.99
C TYR A 637 18.19 25.78 8.49
N ALA A 638 18.94 24.74 8.86
CA ALA A 638 18.69 23.35 8.48
C ALA A 638 17.33 22.85 8.99
N THR A 639 16.98 23.20 10.23
CA THR A 639 15.70 22.81 10.83
C THR A 639 14.53 23.56 10.18
N ASP A 640 14.68 24.87 9.95
CA ASP A 640 13.61 25.67 9.34
C ASP A 640 13.35 25.30 7.88
N VAL A 641 14.40 25.10 7.08
CA VAL A 641 14.23 24.66 5.68
C VAL A 641 13.70 23.23 5.59
N ALA A 642 14.07 22.34 6.50
CA ALA A 642 13.50 20.97 6.53
C ALA A 642 12.00 20.98 6.86
N ALA A 643 11.54 21.87 7.76
CA ALA A 643 10.12 22.08 8.03
C ALA A 643 9.38 22.65 6.82
N PHE A 644 9.97 23.63 6.14
CA PHE A 644 9.43 24.18 4.89
C PHE A 644 9.31 23.09 3.81
N LEU A 645 10.34 22.27 3.60
CA LEU A 645 10.33 21.18 2.63
C LEU A 645 9.35 20.05 3.01
N MET A 646 9.04 19.87 4.29
CA MET A 646 7.95 18.97 4.67
C MET A 646 6.58 19.55 4.29
N TRP A 647 6.38 20.85 4.47
CA TRP A 647 5.18 21.52 3.98
C TRP A 647 5.07 21.43 2.45
N THR A 648 6.13 21.68 1.70
CA THR A 648 6.10 21.56 0.24
C THR A 648 5.75 20.14 -0.21
N ALA A 649 6.22 19.12 0.51
CA ALA A 649 5.92 17.72 0.19
C ALA A 649 4.50 17.31 0.61
N GLU A 650 3.94 17.91 1.68
CA GLU A 650 2.63 17.55 2.21
C GLU A 650 1.78 18.78 2.60
N PRO A 651 1.41 19.62 1.64
CA PRO A 651 0.68 20.88 1.94
C PRO A 651 -0.71 20.65 2.55
N LYS A 652 -1.28 19.46 2.40
CA LYS A 652 -2.60 19.09 2.96
C LYS A 652 -2.51 18.31 4.29
N LEU A 653 -1.34 18.24 4.94
CA LEU A 653 -1.10 17.48 6.18
C LEU A 653 -2.09 17.85 7.29
N GLU A 654 -2.29 19.14 7.56
CA GLU A 654 -3.20 19.59 8.62
C GLU A 654 -4.66 19.28 8.31
N ALA A 655 -5.10 19.52 7.05
CA ALA A 655 -6.43 19.19 6.60
C ALA A 655 -6.70 17.69 6.71
N ARG A 656 -5.70 16.87 6.35
CA ARG A 656 -5.74 15.41 6.46
C ARG A 656 -5.92 14.95 7.91
N LYS A 657 -5.11 15.45 8.83
CA LYS A 657 -5.19 15.09 10.27
C LYS A 657 -6.51 15.53 10.89
N ARG A 658 -6.97 16.76 10.58
CA ARG A 658 -8.26 17.28 11.06
C ARG A 658 -9.44 16.43 10.61
N LEU A 659 -9.50 16.11 9.30
CA LEU A 659 -10.55 15.25 8.75
C LEU A 659 -10.43 13.83 9.34
N GLY A 660 -9.21 13.33 9.51
CA GLY A 660 -8.94 12.02 10.10
C GLY A 660 -9.52 11.89 11.51
N MET A 661 -9.36 12.90 12.36
CA MET A 661 -9.96 12.90 13.70
C MET A 661 -11.49 12.80 13.65
N GLN A 662 -12.13 13.57 12.76
CA GLN A 662 -13.59 13.54 12.58
C GLN A 662 -14.05 12.15 12.12
N VAL A 663 -13.38 11.57 11.13
CA VAL A 663 -13.69 10.23 10.60
C VAL A 663 -13.47 9.15 11.64
N MET A 664 -12.38 9.20 12.41
CA MET A 664 -12.09 8.22 13.46
C MET A 664 -13.14 8.25 14.58
N ILE A 665 -13.54 9.44 15.05
CA ILE A 665 -14.60 9.58 16.05
C ILE A 665 -15.92 9.05 15.49
N PHE A 666 -16.29 9.42 14.27
CA PHE A 666 -17.51 8.92 13.64
C PHE A 666 -17.52 7.39 13.54
N LEU A 667 -16.43 6.78 13.06
CA LEU A 667 -16.33 5.33 12.90
C LEU A 667 -16.31 4.60 14.25
N LEU A 668 -15.70 5.18 15.29
CA LEU A 668 -15.74 4.62 16.64
C LEU A 668 -17.17 4.58 17.20
N ILE A 669 -17.90 5.68 17.08
CA ILE A 669 -19.31 5.76 17.51
C ILE A 669 -20.15 4.76 16.70
N LEU A 670 -20.00 4.76 15.36
CA LEU A 670 -20.71 3.83 14.48
C LEU A 670 -20.44 2.37 14.84
N SER A 671 -19.16 2.01 15.09
CA SER A 671 -18.77 0.66 15.49
C SER A 671 -19.42 0.28 16.82
N GLY A 672 -19.46 1.20 17.78
CA GLY A 672 -20.15 1.00 19.06
C GLY A 672 -21.65 0.74 18.88
N LEU A 673 -22.33 1.56 18.08
CA LEU A 673 -23.76 1.40 17.78
C LEU A 673 -24.04 0.06 17.08
N LEU A 674 -23.22 -0.30 16.08
CA LEU A 674 -23.35 -1.58 15.35
C LEU A 674 -23.07 -2.77 16.27
N TYR A 675 -22.13 -2.68 17.20
CA TYR A 675 -21.89 -3.70 18.20
C TYR A 675 -23.13 -3.97 19.10
N PHE A 676 -23.74 -2.91 19.63
CA PHE A 676 -24.95 -3.05 20.46
C PHE A 676 -26.15 -3.50 19.63
N THR A 677 -26.32 -3.01 18.41
CA THR A 677 -27.35 -3.50 17.46
C THR A 677 -27.17 -4.98 17.19
N LYS A 678 -25.93 -5.41 16.89
CA LYS A 678 -25.60 -6.83 16.74
C LYS A 678 -25.94 -7.64 17.98
N LYS A 679 -25.56 -7.17 19.17
CA LYS A 679 -25.93 -7.86 20.45
C LYS A 679 -27.44 -8.05 20.59
N LYS A 680 -28.22 -7.00 20.30
CA LYS A 680 -29.69 -7.04 20.38
C LYS A 680 -30.29 -8.01 19.36
N VAL A 681 -29.87 -7.91 18.08
CA VAL A 681 -30.37 -8.77 17.00
C VAL A 681 -30.05 -10.26 17.26
N TRP A 682 -28.88 -10.56 17.82
CA TRP A 682 -28.43 -11.92 18.08
C TRP A 682 -28.90 -12.49 19.43
N ALA A 683 -29.57 -11.71 20.27
CA ALA A 683 -30.01 -12.17 21.59
C ALA A 683 -30.97 -13.37 21.51
N ASP A 684 -31.85 -13.39 20.52
CA ASP A 684 -32.86 -14.43 20.33
C ASP A 684 -32.37 -15.59 19.42
N ALA A 685 -31.13 -15.53 18.95
CA ALA A 685 -30.57 -16.52 18.01
C ALA A 685 -29.67 -17.59 18.68
N HIS A 686 -29.44 -17.49 19.99
CA HIS A 686 -28.57 -18.37 20.78
C HIS A 686 -29.35 -19.20 21.78
#